data_87e78b799a05d93d4eb4eb1b5720cb60
#
_entry.id   87e78b799a05d93d4eb4eb1b5720cb60
#
_cell.length_a   1.000
_cell.length_b   1.000
_cell.length_c   1.000
_cell.angle_alpha   90.00
_cell.angle_beta   90.00
_cell.angle_gamma   90.00
#
_symmetry.space_group_name_H-M   'P 1'
#
loop_
_entity.id
_entity.type
_entity.pdbx_description
1 polymer ?
#
loop_
_entity_poly.entity_id
_entity_poly.type
_entity_poly.pdbx_seq_one_letter_code
_entity_poly.pdbx_strand_id
1 'polypeptide(L)'
;MDDLKMQKQTLKKAYKKTKRKHITPWKILAIICGVVTIVSIPLSIFLQKFDNTMAARFGGSFWELENEDTNAQYYTSDFNSAEEMVNYGLALTQQVEAEGAALLMNNNNALPLAADAKVSTFSSSSVNLVYGGTGSGNIDASTADTLRTALEKVGVTVNPTLWDFYTTGAGKDYSRKTAGTVAKSSEVTAEVPWDVYTDEVKDSVAQYGDAAIVTLSRVGGEGADLSYGEVNYLALDENEKAMLQNVAEMKKNGTVKKTILLINSANALQVDFLKNNEYDIDAALWIGDVGISGINAVAEILTGKVNPSGSLVDTYCYDNFSAPAMWNFTPTTYEGYVEGGDVSAKAKSYMIYQEGIYVGYKYYETRYEDFVTGNGNAGDYAYGDVVAYPFGYGMSYTDFDISDMNVSYNAADDTYTVTVKVTNTGDMAGKKTVQVYVQSPYTDYDKQNGVEKSAVSLVGFGKTGMIEPGASETLSMTVNKRDIASYDTYGAGTYILDAGDYYFTAATDAHNAVNNILAAKGYTVESTNGKMTADGNADLTYTWTEDALDTTTYATSENGTAITNQLSCADPNLYEGVDETVTWLSRSDWNGTLPTETVKLTLTELLKKDLKDIRYDPADYESVEMPTLGAKNGVKLYDMIGLDYNDPKWDELLDQMTFDEMNSLIGDAFHWTMPVKSVEAPGTRDENGPQGLTASLLGNDKSQLTATAFTSEDVMAATFNTEIMTEIGKVIGNNCLEADIACLYGPGNNIHRTPYGGRNFEYYSEDGFLSGMMSAYEVKAIQDKGVHVVMKHFALNDCEQDRIGLGVWLNEQAAREVYLKAFQAPVEVGNANGVMIAYTRWGAVWSGGNYGLVTGILRNEWGCDGMVITDNVLTQYVNGPDGVLAGVSIYDAMMSFVTDTLPKYKNDPVIVTAMREACHHNLYAIANSCGMNGVGADTTIKVTRPTVVTMSIIIACAFTFFCLLGIVMWIIGGIKFRKTEEYKAYKDFKKSLKASKKA
;
A
#
# COMPACT_ATOMS: atom_id res chain seq x y z
N MET A 1 86.07 -10.98 22.57
CA MET A 1 84.74 -10.49 22.47
C MET A 1 84.00 -10.92 21.20
N ASP A 2 84.70 -11.05 20.07
CA ASP A 2 84.00 -11.40 18.79
C ASP A 2 83.60 -12.88 18.70
N ASP A 3 84.47 -13.79 19.26
CA ASP A 3 84.15 -15.24 19.32
C ASP A 3 82.85 -15.52 20.14
N LEU A 4 82.66 -14.82 21.29
CA LEU A 4 81.44 -14.95 22.11
C LEU A 4 80.17 -14.35 21.46
N LYS A 5 80.36 -13.31 20.61
CA LYS A 5 79.25 -12.75 19.81
C LYS A 5 78.88 -13.72 18.68
N MET A 6 79.82 -14.32 18.04
CA MET A 6 79.68 -15.29 16.94
C MET A 6 78.95 -16.57 17.44
N GLN A 7 79.45 -17.13 18.56
CA GLN A 7 78.85 -18.27 19.23
C GLN A 7 77.39 -17.99 19.66
N LYS A 8 77.14 -16.78 20.19
CA LYS A 8 75.75 -16.30 20.54
C LYS A 8 74.83 -16.25 19.33
N GLN A 9 75.33 -15.73 18.21
CA GLN A 9 74.56 -15.65 16.97
C GLN A 9 74.26 -17.03 16.38
N THR A 10 75.18 -17.95 16.35
CA THR A 10 75.01 -19.32 15.89
C THR A 10 74.04 -20.13 16.70
N LEU A 11 74.15 -20.12 18.02
CA LEU A 11 73.22 -20.77 18.93
C LEU A 11 71.82 -20.16 18.86
N LYS A 12 71.75 -18.84 18.74
CA LYS A 12 70.46 -18.13 18.57
C LYS A 12 69.79 -18.46 17.26
N LYS A 13 70.55 -18.64 16.16
CA LYS A 13 70.10 -19.04 14.84
C LYS A 13 69.55 -20.47 14.87
N ALA A 14 70.33 -21.42 15.45
CA ALA A 14 69.88 -22.79 15.65
C ALA A 14 68.60 -22.90 16.49
N TYR A 15 68.57 -22.25 17.66
CA TYR A 15 67.41 -22.16 18.56
C TYR A 15 66.20 -21.62 17.81
N LYS A 16 66.31 -20.53 17.07
CA LYS A 16 65.21 -19.95 16.29
C LYS A 16 64.69 -20.90 15.20
N LYS A 17 65.62 -21.60 14.49
CA LYS A 17 65.29 -22.56 13.45
C LYS A 17 64.46 -23.73 14.05
N THR A 18 64.91 -24.32 15.15
CA THR A 18 64.28 -25.44 15.81
C THR A 18 62.96 -25.03 16.45
N LYS A 19 62.84 -23.82 17.04
CA LYS A 19 61.62 -23.25 17.54
C LYS A 19 60.62 -23.05 16.42
N ARG A 20 61.02 -22.54 15.26
CA ARG A 20 60.17 -22.41 14.06
C ARG A 20 59.62 -23.77 13.63
N LYS A 21 60.39 -24.84 13.66
CA LYS A 21 59.97 -26.19 13.27
C LYS A 21 58.92 -26.77 14.20
N HIS A 22 59.03 -26.58 15.55
CA HIS A 22 58.21 -27.28 16.53
C HIS A 22 57.08 -26.45 17.12
N ILE A 23 57.18 -25.14 17.17
CA ILE A 23 56.25 -24.29 17.92
C ILE A 23 55.52 -23.30 16.99
N THR A 24 56.25 -22.62 16.09
CA THR A 24 55.71 -21.46 15.38
C THR A 24 54.48 -21.78 14.55
N PRO A 25 54.40 -22.87 13.74
CA PRO A 25 53.23 -23.16 12.93
C PRO A 25 51.96 -23.32 13.77
N TRP A 26 52.09 -24.10 14.83
CA TRP A 26 50.94 -24.41 15.71
C TRP A 26 50.45 -23.20 16.51
N LYS A 27 51.43 -22.34 16.92
CA LYS A 27 51.08 -21.05 17.56
C LYS A 27 50.33 -20.13 16.59
N ILE A 28 50.79 -20.06 15.34
CA ILE A 28 50.10 -19.25 14.29
C ILE A 28 48.72 -19.80 14.04
N LEU A 29 48.58 -21.11 13.87
CA LEU A 29 47.29 -21.75 13.69
C LEU A 29 46.32 -21.43 14.85
N ALA A 30 46.77 -21.63 16.11
CA ALA A 30 45.98 -21.35 17.29
C ALA A 30 45.55 -19.87 17.36
N ILE A 31 46.42 -18.93 17.00
CA ILE A 31 46.10 -17.50 17.04
C ILE A 31 45.08 -17.15 15.95
N ILE A 32 45.34 -17.57 14.72
CA ILE A 32 44.43 -17.25 13.60
C ILE A 32 43.05 -17.86 13.83
N CYS A 33 42.99 -19.16 14.12
CA CYS A 33 41.72 -19.84 14.40
C CYS A 33 41.05 -19.29 15.65
N GLY A 34 41.80 -18.88 16.69
CA GLY A 34 41.25 -18.29 17.91
C GLY A 34 40.62 -16.92 17.64
N VAL A 35 41.20 -16.06 16.82
CA VAL A 35 40.61 -14.79 16.41
C VAL A 35 39.30 -15.02 15.63
N VAL A 36 39.31 -15.94 14.68
CA VAL A 36 38.10 -16.28 13.90
C VAL A 36 37.01 -16.88 14.82
N THR A 37 37.38 -17.76 15.76
CA THR A 37 36.45 -18.35 16.74
C THR A 37 35.79 -17.28 17.61
N ILE A 38 36.55 -16.29 18.09
CA ILE A 38 36.00 -15.18 18.92
C ILE A 38 34.97 -14.35 18.15
N VAL A 39 35.09 -14.25 16.84
CA VAL A 39 34.14 -13.52 16.00
C VAL A 39 32.98 -14.42 15.55
N SER A 40 33.29 -15.66 15.11
CA SER A 40 32.29 -16.54 14.50
C SER A 40 31.29 -17.13 15.48
N ILE A 41 31.66 -17.38 16.74
CA ILE A 41 30.71 -17.91 17.74
C ILE A 41 29.62 -16.87 18.07
N PRO A 42 29.97 -15.62 18.49
CA PRO A 42 28.92 -14.61 18.72
C PRO A 42 28.08 -14.33 17.46
N LEU A 43 28.71 -14.26 16.29
CA LEU A 43 27.99 -14.06 15.02
C LEU A 43 27.04 -15.22 14.75
N SER A 44 27.45 -16.48 14.93
CA SER A 44 26.59 -17.64 14.75
C SER A 44 25.43 -17.67 15.72
N ILE A 45 25.65 -17.31 17.00
CA ILE A 45 24.60 -17.19 18.00
C ILE A 45 23.62 -16.06 17.62
N PHE A 46 24.12 -14.95 17.13
CA PHE A 46 23.30 -13.86 16.63
C PHE A 46 22.44 -14.30 15.45
N LEU A 47 23.02 -14.92 14.42
CA LEU A 47 22.28 -15.38 13.23
C LEU A 47 21.19 -16.41 13.55
N GLN A 48 21.41 -17.27 14.57
CA GLN A 48 20.41 -18.25 15.02
C GLN A 48 19.16 -17.63 15.65
N LYS A 49 19.23 -16.36 16.10
CA LYS A 49 18.06 -15.64 16.60
C LYS A 49 17.17 -15.05 15.50
N PHE A 50 17.64 -15.08 14.25
CA PHE A 50 17.00 -14.46 13.12
C PHE A 50 16.88 -15.45 11.94
N ASP A 51 16.52 -16.72 12.25
CA ASP A 51 16.39 -17.77 11.23
C ASP A 51 15.40 -17.35 10.13
N ASN A 52 14.26 -16.74 10.48
CA ASN A 52 13.27 -16.17 9.59
C ASN A 52 13.84 -15.08 8.69
N THR A 53 14.50 -14.06 9.27
CA THR A 53 15.15 -12.97 8.52
C THR A 53 16.27 -13.49 7.62
N MET A 54 17.03 -14.52 8.10
CA MET A 54 18.07 -15.14 7.30
C MET A 54 17.50 -15.94 6.13
N ALA A 55 16.38 -16.62 6.32
CA ALA A 55 15.66 -17.30 5.24
C ALA A 55 15.14 -16.27 4.21
N ALA A 56 14.49 -15.23 4.63
CA ALA A 56 13.98 -14.17 3.76
C ALA A 56 15.09 -13.48 2.95
N ARG A 57 16.26 -13.20 3.58
CA ARG A 57 17.37 -12.46 2.95
C ARG A 57 18.25 -13.31 2.02
N PHE A 58 18.52 -14.55 2.41
CA PHE A 58 19.50 -15.41 1.74
C PHE A 58 18.88 -16.63 1.07
N GLY A 59 17.56 -16.72 1.09
CA GLY A 59 16.82 -17.86 0.59
C GLY A 59 16.96 -19.11 1.47
N GLY A 60 16.14 -20.10 1.17
CA GLY A 60 16.06 -21.36 1.90
C GLY A 60 14.85 -21.40 2.83
N SER A 61 14.62 -22.57 3.41
CA SER A 61 13.54 -22.80 4.37
C SER A 61 14.13 -23.22 5.72
N PHE A 62 13.40 -22.96 6.80
CA PHE A 62 13.68 -23.46 8.14
C PHE A 62 12.74 -24.61 8.53
N TRP A 63 12.01 -25.18 7.57
CA TRP A 63 11.18 -26.37 7.68
C TRP A 63 11.17 -27.15 6.36
N GLU A 64 10.80 -28.43 6.42
CA GLU A 64 10.68 -29.33 5.28
C GLU A 64 9.49 -30.27 5.50
N LEU A 65 8.78 -30.62 4.42
CA LEU A 65 7.80 -31.72 4.44
C LEU A 65 8.54 -33.07 4.39
N GLU A 66 8.28 -33.94 5.38
CA GLU A 66 8.65 -35.34 5.32
C GLU A 66 7.41 -36.14 4.90
N ASN A 67 7.57 -37.10 3.99
CA ASN A 67 6.47 -37.86 3.36
C ASN A 67 5.47 -36.94 2.64
N GLU A 68 5.99 -36.00 1.85
CA GLU A 68 5.17 -35.16 1.00
C GLU A 68 4.25 -36.01 0.09
N ASP A 69 2.96 -35.64 0.03
CA ASP A 69 1.99 -36.25 -0.88
C ASP A 69 1.87 -35.41 -2.15
N THR A 70 2.54 -35.82 -3.19
CA THR A 70 2.53 -35.13 -4.49
C THR A 70 1.15 -35.12 -5.17
N ASN A 71 0.18 -35.93 -4.69
CA ASN A 71 -1.20 -35.87 -5.17
C ASN A 71 -2.09 -34.89 -4.40
N ALA A 72 -1.61 -34.40 -3.25
CA ALA A 72 -2.31 -33.39 -2.45
C ALA A 72 -2.04 -31.97 -3.01
N GLN A 73 -2.66 -31.68 -4.16
CA GLN A 73 -2.60 -30.38 -4.82
C GLN A 73 -3.97 -29.72 -4.71
N TYR A 74 -4.15 -28.85 -3.71
CA TYR A 74 -5.43 -28.19 -3.43
C TYR A 74 -5.64 -26.98 -4.35
N TYR A 75 -4.53 -26.32 -4.72
CA TYR A 75 -4.54 -25.15 -5.61
C TYR A 75 -3.52 -25.35 -6.72
N THR A 76 -3.93 -25.05 -7.95
CA THR A 76 -3.11 -25.26 -9.15
C THR A 76 -3.13 -24.03 -10.04
N SER A 77 -2.07 -23.85 -10.85
CA SER A 77 -1.98 -22.78 -11.83
C SER A 77 -3.02 -22.93 -12.94
N ASP A 78 -3.55 -21.80 -13.44
CA ASP A 78 -4.38 -21.71 -14.63
C ASP A 78 -3.56 -21.75 -15.93
N PHE A 79 -2.25 -21.56 -15.84
CA PHE A 79 -1.35 -21.48 -16.98
C PHE A 79 -0.55 -22.77 -17.14
N ASN A 80 -0.29 -23.15 -18.40
CA ASN A 80 0.49 -24.34 -18.71
C ASN A 80 2.00 -24.13 -18.58
N SER A 81 2.46 -22.88 -18.53
CA SER A 81 3.87 -22.53 -18.35
C SER A 81 4.04 -21.11 -17.79
N ALA A 82 5.17 -20.86 -17.16
CA ALA A 82 5.58 -19.53 -16.72
C ALA A 82 5.63 -18.51 -17.88
N GLU A 83 6.05 -18.93 -19.09
CA GLU A 83 6.08 -18.06 -20.28
C GLU A 83 4.67 -17.63 -20.69
N GLU A 84 3.69 -18.54 -20.68
CA GLU A 84 2.28 -18.22 -20.97
C GLU A 84 1.75 -17.20 -19.96
N MET A 85 2.02 -17.42 -18.67
CA MET A 85 1.61 -16.53 -17.59
C MET A 85 2.21 -15.12 -17.73
N VAL A 86 3.53 -15.03 -17.97
CA VAL A 86 4.21 -13.74 -18.19
C VAL A 86 3.63 -13.00 -19.40
N ASN A 87 3.45 -13.69 -20.53
CA ASN A 87 2.87 -13.07 -21.73
C ASN A 87 1.43 -12.58 -21.52
N TYR A 88 0.65 -13.36 -20.75
CA TYR A 88 -0.70 -12.95 -20.39
C TYR A 88 -0.69 -11.71 -19.50
N GLY A 89 0.16 -11.67 -18.47
CA GLY A 89 0.32 -10.53 -17.58
C GLY A 89 0.75 -9.24 -18.30
N LEU A 90 1.69 -9.35 -19.25
CA LEU A 90 2.11 -8.21 -20.08
C LEU A 90 0.95 -7.67 -20.92
N ALA A 91 0.17 -8.55 -21.57
CA ALA A 91 -0.98 -8.15 -22.35
C ALA A 91 -2.08 -7.51 -21.49
N LEU A 92 -2.31 -8.09 -20.30
CA LEU A 92 -3.28 -7.56 -19.34
C LEU A 92 -2.88 -6.18 -18.81
N THR A 93 -1.60 -5.97 -18.43
CA THR A 93 -1.11 -4.65 -18.00
C THR A 93 -1.30 -3.60 -19.08
N GLN A 94 -1.07 -3.95 -20.36
CA GLN A 94 -1.35 -3.06 -21.48
C GLN A 94 -2.85 -2.78 -21.62
N GLN A 95 -3.72 -3.78 -21.39
CA GLN A 95 -5.18 -3.59 -21.41
C GLN A 95 -5.65 -2.70 -20.25
N VAL A 96 -5.10 -2.89 -19.03
CA VAL A 96 -5.41 -2.05 -17.87
C VAL A 96 -5.12 -0.59 -18.17
N GLU A 97 -3.95 -0.29 -18.71
CA GLU A 97 -3.60 1.07 -19.12
C GLU A 97 -4.50 1.60 -20.24
N ALA A 98 -4.85 0.78 -21.23
CA ALA A 98 -5.74 1.14 -22.33
C ALA A 98 -7.14 1.55 -21.84
N GLU A 99 -7.63 0.93 -20.77
CA GLU A 99 -8.93 1.23 -20.17
C GLU A 99 -8.87 2.21 -18.99
N GLY A 100 -7.68 2.41 -18.39
CA GLY A 100 -7.46 3.28 -17.25
C GLY A 100 -6.95 4.67 -17.58
N ALA A 101 -6.15 4.83 -18.64
CA ALA A 101 -5.68 6.16 -19.04
C ALA A 101 -6.85 7.08 -19.40
N ALA A 102 -6.88 8.28 -18.78
CA ALA A 102 -7.99 9.22 -18.91
C ALA A 102 -7.63 10.41 -19.83
N LEU A 103 -8.37 10.57 -20.92
CA LEU A 103 -8.25 11.74 -21.78
C LEU A 103 -8.96 12.93 -21.13
N LEU A 104 -8.20 13.97 -20.79
CA LEU A 104 -8.70 15.13 -20.04
C LEU A 104 -9.09 16.30 -20.95
N MET A 105 -8.38 16.45 -22.07
CA MET A 105 -8.59 17.53 -23.01
C MET A 105 -8.21 17.08 -24.42
N ASN A 106 -9.00 17.45 -25.42
CA ASN A 106 -8.70 17.18 -26.84
C ASN A 106 -9.27 18.28 -27.73
N ASN A 107 -8.66 19.46 -27.72
CA ASN A 107 -9.09 20.62 -28.49
C ASN A 107 -8.84 20.41 -29.98
N ASN A 108 -9.84 20.75 -30.79
CA ASN A 108 -9.79 20.68 -32.27
C ASN A 108 -9.39 19.28 -32.80
N ASN A 109 -9.71 18.21 -32.05
CA ASN A 109 -9.32 16.85 -32.42
C ASN A 109 -7.79 16.72 -32.61
N ALA A 110 -7.03 17.25 -31.66
CA ALA A 110 -5.58 17.17 -31.70
C ALA A 110 -5.07 15.73 -31.64
N LEU A 111 -5.74 14.87 -30.90
CA LEU A 111 -5.63 13.42 -30.94
C LEU A 111 -6.82 12.80 -31.65
N PRO A 112 -6.64 11.66 -32.34
CA PRO A 112 -5.40 10.91 -32.49
C PRO A 112 -4.39 11.55 -33.47
N LEU A 113 -3.10 11.20 -33.29
CA LEU A 113 -2.02 11.52 -34.21
C LEU A 113 -2.12 10.65 -35.47
N ALA A 114 -1.59 11.15 -36.60
CA ALA A 114 -1.38 10.31 -37.78
C ALA A 114 -0.40 9.16 -37.46
N ALA A 115 -0.62 7.99 -38.04
CA ALA A 115 0.18 6.78 -37.77
C ALA A 115 1.68 6.91 -38.15
N ASP A 116 2.02 7.86 -39.05
CA ASP A 116 3.38 8.15 -39.49
C ASP A 116 3.89 9.51 -38.95
N ALA A 117 3.28 10.03 -37.90
CA ALA A 117 3.64 11.32 -37.31
C ALA A 117 5.09 11.35 -36.90
N LYS A 118 5.71 12.53 -37.02
CA LYS A 118 7.05 12.81 -36.54
C LYS A 118 6.96 13.75 -35.34
N VAL A 119 7.37 13.27 -34.19
CA VAL A 119 7.15 13.95 -32.89
C VAL A 119 8.44 14.27 -32.16
N SER A 120 8.42 15.35 -31.39
CA SER A 120 9.46 15.70 -30.43
C SER A 120 8.95 15.48 -29.00
N THR A 121 9.63 14.63 -28.25
CA THR A 121 9.27 14.33 -26.85
C THR A 121 10.08 15.24 -25.91
N PHE A 122 9.39 16.12 -25.22
CA PHE A 122 9.96 17.09 -24.30
C PHE A 122 9.84 16.67 -22.84
N SER A 123 10.70 17.22 -22.01
CA SER A 123 10.92 16.95 -20.60
C SER A 123 11.87 15.80 -20.34
N SER A 124 12.69 15.96 -19.30
CA SER A 124 13.53 14.89 -18.74
C SER A 124 12.69 13.65 -18.35
N SER A 125 11.41 13.85 -18.01
CA SER A 125 10.45 12.80 -17.71
C SER A 125 10.09 11.94 -18.91
N SER A 126 10.20 12.45 -20.15
CA SER A 126 9.90 11.64 -21.36
C SER A 126 10.85 10.46 -21.55
N VAL A 127 12.08 10.56 -21.04
CA VAL A 127 13.09 9.49 -21.04
C VAL A 127 13.22 8.78 -19.69
N ASN A 128 12.51 9.25 -18.68
CA ASN A 128 12.55 8.74 -17.29
C ASN A 128 11.14 8.71 -16.70
N LEU A 129 10.28 7.89 -17.32
CA LEU A 129 8.88 7.71 -16.87
C LEU A 129 8.82 7.16 -15.44
N VAL A 130 7.70 7.39 -14.78
CA VAL A 130 7.30 6.66 -13.58
C VAL A 130 6.52 5.43 -14.04
N TYR A 131 7.06 4.26 -13.75
CA TYR A 131 6.42 2.98 -14.01
C TYR A 131 5.67 2.45 -12.79
N GLY A 132 6.09 2.84 -11.59
CA GLY A 132 5.51 2.56 -10.29
C GLY A 132 6.20 3.35 -9.20
N GLY A 133 5.62 3.39 -8.01
CA GLY A 133 6.16 4.10 -6.86
C GLY A 133 7.38 3.42 -6.23
N THR A 134 7.80 3.90 -5.06
CA THR A 134 8.97 3.40 -4.33
C THR A 134 8.59 2.86 -2.95
N GLY A 135 9.42 1.98 -2.37
CA GLY A 135 9.17 1.37 -1.07
C GLY A 135 8.76 -0.10 -1.20
N SER A 136 7.91 -0.59 -0.29
CA SER A 136 7.43 -1.98 -0.30
C SER A 136 6.50 -2.29 -1.47
N GLY A 137 5.86 -1.27 -2.05
CA GLY A 137 5.04 -1.36 -3.27
C GLY A 137 5.81 -1.16 -4.58
N ASN A 138 7.16 -1.12 -4.58
CA ASN A 138 7.94 -0.90 -5.79
C ASN A 138 7.85 -2.07 -6.76
N ILE A 139 8.02 -1.78 -8.06
CA ILE A 139 8.05 -2.78 -9.12
C ILE A 139 9.41 -2.83 -9.83
N ASP A 140 9.70 -3.93 -10.50
CA ASP A 140 10.83 -4.03 -11.42
C ASP A 140 10.38 -3.72 -12.86
N ALA A 141 10.66 -2.51 -13.32
CA ALA A 141 10.38 -2.03 -14.67
C ALA A 141 11.64 -2.04 -15.57
N SER A 142 12.69 -2.76 -15.20
CA SER A 142 13.98 -2.76 -15.94
C SER A 142 13.87 -3.27 -17.37
N THR A 143 12.83 -4.04 -17.68
CA THR A 143 12.56 -4.58 -19.02
C THR A 143 11.42 -3.85 -19.75
N ALA A 144 10.86 -2.79 -19.14
CA ALA A 144 9.75 -2.02 -19.72
C ALA A 144 10.20 -1.28 -21.00
N ASP A 145 9.25 -1.10 -21.89
CA ASP A 145 9.42 -0.22 -23.03
C ASP A 145 9.54 1.24 -22.59
N THR A 146 10.33 2.02 -23.33
CA THR A 146 10.37 3.47 -23.18
C THR A 146 9.25 4.13 -23.98
N LEU A 147 8.93 5.40 -23.71
CA LEU A 147 7.99 6.16 -24.53
C LEU A 147 8.40 6.14 -26.02
N ARG A 148 9.70 6.24 -26.31
CA ARG A 148 10.21 6.16 -27.69
C ARG A 148 9.94 4.82 -28.31
N THR A 149 10.31 3.71 -27.66
CA THR A 149 10.11 2.37 -28.23
C THR A 149 8.64 2.04 -28.44
N ALA A 150 7.76 2.48 -27.53
CA ALA A 150 6.32 2.32 -27.64
C ALA A 150 5.75 3.11 -28.84
N LEU A 151 6.16 4.37 -29.02
CA LEU A 151 5.75 5.19 -30.17
C LEU A 151 6.25 4.62 -31.50
N GLU A 152 7.50 4.15 -31.55
CA GLU A 152 8.06 3.53 -32.76
C GLU A 152 7.33 2.23 -33.13
N LYS A 153 6.86 1.42 -32.17
CA LYS A 153 6.02 0.22 -32.42
C LYS A 153 4.70 0.53 -33.11
N VAL A 154 4.13 1.70 -32.87
CA VAL A 154 2.87 2.11 -33.53
C VAL A 154 3.09 2.89 -34.82
N GLY A 155 4.34 3.13 -35.24
CA GLY A 155 4.71 3.75 -36.53
C GLY A 155 5.13 5.23 -36.42
N VAL A 156 5.06 5.83 -35.22
CA VAL A 156 5.45 7.22 -34.97
C VAL A 156 6.98 7.33 -34.92
N THR A 157 7.52 8.38 -35.54
CA THR A 157 8.98 8.64 -35.52
C THR A 157 9.33 9.69 -34.46
N VAL A 158 10.13 9.32 -33.51
CA VAL A 158 10.57 10.21 -32.42
C VAL A 158 11.85 10.94 -32.81
N ASN A 159 11.95 12.24 -32.49
CA ASN A 159 13.12 13.08 -32.69
C ASN A 159 14.36 12.49 -31.99
N PRO A 160 15.32 11.90 -32.74
CA PRO A 160 16.45 11.24 -32.11
C PRO A 160 17.42 12.24 -31.45
N THR A 161 17.56 13.45 -32.00
CA THR A 161 18.47 14.47 -31.46
C THR A 161 18.00 14.97 -30.10
N LEU A 162 16.70 15.22 -29.95
CA LEU A 162 16.12 15.64 -28.66
C LEU A 162 16.14 14.46 -27.66
N TRP A 163 15.87 13.22 -28.10
CA TRP A 163 15.96 12.05 -27.26
C TRP A 163 17.38 11.80 -26.73
N ASP A 164 18.39 11.91 -27.63
CA ASP A 164 19.80 11.73 -27.27
C ASP A 164 20.29 12.86 -26.35
N PHE A 165 19.74 14.07 -26.50
CA PHE A 165 20.01 15.20 -25.58
C PHE A 165 19.71 14.83 -24.12
N TYR A 166 18.55 14.19 -23.85
CA TYR A 166 18.16 13.80 -22.49
C TYR A 166 18.86 12.50 -22.00
N THR A 167 19.17 11.58 -22.90
CA THR A 167 19.71 10.25 -22.49
C THR A 167 21.21 10.23 -22.39
N THR A 168 21.92 10.86 -23.29
CA THR A 168 23.39 10.82 -23.41
C THR A 168 24.03 12.19 -23.52
N GLY A 169 23.26 13.21 -23.88
CA GLY A 169 23.72 14.58 -24.10
C GLY A 169 23.79 15.44 -22.83
N ALA A 170 23.67 16.75 -23.01
CA ALA A 170 23.77 17.73 -21.92
C ALA A 170 22.63 17.65 -20.88
N GLY A 171 21.47 17.14 -21.29
CA GLY A 171 20.30 16.99 -20.43
C GLY A 171 20.33 15.78 -19.49
N LYS A 172 21.25 14.83 -19.71
CA LYS A 172 21.27 13.53 -18.99
C LYS A 172 21.43 13.62 -17.47
N ASP A 173 22.10 14.67 -16.98
CA ASP A 173 22.39 14.82 -15.57
C ASP A 173 21.22 15.43 -14.77
N TYR A 174 20.17 15.86 -15.47
CA TYR A 174 18.93 16.40 -14.91
C TYR A 174 17.84 15.35 -14.69
N SER A 175 18.13 14.08 -14.86
CA SER A 175 17.12 13.04 -14.64
C SER A 175 16.74 12.95 -13.16
N ARG A 176 15.44 12.79 -12.90
CA ARG A 176 14.90 12.53 -11.56
C ARG A 176 15.64 11.32 -10.95
N LYS A 177 16.13 11.49 -9.74
CA LYS A 177 16.76 10.39 -8.99
C LYS A 177 15.67 9.69 -8.21
N THR A 178 15.45 8.41 -8.49
CA THR A 178 14.67 7.57 -7.61
C THR A 178 15.38 7.51 -6.26
N ALA A 179 14.72 7.94 -5.22
CA ALA A 179 15.18 7.72 -3.87
C ALA A 179 15.13 6.20 -3.58
N GLY A 180 16.01 5.69 -2.72
CA GLY A 180 16.06 4.25 -2.40
C GLY A 180 14.80 3.76 -1.71
N THR A 181 14.81 2.50 -1.33
CA THR A 181 13.68 1.68 -0.85
C THR A 181 12.85 2.22 0.33
N VAL A 182 13.27 3.25 1.03
CA VAL A 182 12.46 4.03 1.96
C VAL A 182 12.79 5.47 1.67
N ALA A 183 11.99 6.07 0.82
CA ALA A 183 12.30 7.33 0.21
C ALA A 183 11.98 8.50 1.11
N LYS A 184 12.89 9.45 1.14
CA LYS A 184 12.44 10.84 1.08
C LYS A 184 11.84 11.03 -0.31
N SER A 185 10.59 11.46 -0.40
CA SER A 185 9.95 11.83 -1.64
C SER A 185 10.87 12.71 -2.47
N SER A 186 10.82 12.55 -3.77
CA SER A 186 11.52 13.45 -4.68
C SER A 186 10.95 14.85 -4.49
N GLU A 187 11.73 15.76 -3.96
CA GLU A 187 11.33 17.16 -3.80
C GLU A 187 11.62 17.97 -5.08
N VAL A 188 12.16 17.32 -6.11
CA VAL A 188 12.69 17.98 -7.30
C VAL A 188 12.27 17.22 -8.54
N THR A 189 11.60 17.91 -9.47
CA THR A 189 11.19 17.37 -10.78
C THR A 189 12.41 17.02 -11.65
N ALA A 190 13.53 17.68 -11.45
CA ALA A 190 14.77 17.58 -12.20
C ALA A 190 14.60 17.91 -13.71
N GLU A 191 13.73 18.87 -14.03
CA GLU A 191 13.61 19.34 -15.42
C GLU A 191 14.83 20.16 -15.85
N VAL A 192 15.18 20.03 -17.13
CA VAL A 192 16.37 20.66 -17.73
C VAL A 192 16.12 22.15 -17.97
N PRO A 193 16.96 23.06 -17.44
CA PRO A 193 16.87 24.49 -17.74
C PRO A 193 16.95 24.76 -19.25
N TRP A 194 16.12 25.65 -19.78
CA TRP A 194 16.02 25.90 -21.20
C TRP A 194 17.31 26.41 -21.87
N ASP A 195 18.20 27.06 -21.13
CA ASP A 195 19.50 27.52 -21.61
C ASP A 195 20.52 26.40 -21.83
N VAL A 196 20.27 25.21 -21.33
CA VAL A 196 21.08 23.99 -21.58
C VAL A 196 20.78 23.39 -22.95
N TYR A 197 19.57 23.66 -23.51
CA TYR A 197 19.21 23.17 -24.86
C TYR A 197 20.05 23.87 -25.92
N THR A 198 20.83 23.10 -26.68
CA THR A 198 21.67 23.63 -27.75
C THR A 198 20.82 24.05 -28.98
N ASP A 199 21.38 24.91 -29.83
CA ASP A 199 20.72 25.30 -31.08
C ASP A 199 20.43 24.08 -31.96
N GLU A 200 21.35 23.10 -32.04
CA GLU A 200 21.16 21.85 -32.77
C GLU A 200 19.89 21.10 -32.29
N VAL A 201 19.71 21.01 -30.97
CA VAL A 201 18.52 20.37 -30.37
C VAL A 201 17.25 21.15 -30.71
N LYS A 202 17.27 22.48 -30.58
CA LYS A 202 16.12 23.33 -30.88
C LYS A 202 15.76 23.29 -32.36
N ASP A 203 16.75 23.35 -33.28
CA ASP A 203 16.55 23.31 -34.71
C ASP A 203 16.03 21.94 -35.20
N SER A 204 16.38 20.86 -34.50
CA SER A 204 15.93 19.51 -34.85
C SER A 204 14.42 19.35 -34.77
N VAL A 205 13.75 20.12 -33.90
CA VAL A 205 12.29 20.06 -33.68
C VAL A 205 11.50 20.31 -34.96
N ALA A 206 11.98 21.21 -35.85
CA ALA A 206 11.30 21.51 -37.08
C ALA A 206 11.09 20.31 -38.03
N GLN A 207 11.94 19.27 -37.91
CA GLN A 207 11.83 18.04 -38.71
C GLN A 207 10.87 17.02 -38.07
N TYR A 208 10.54 17.21 -36.79
CA TYR A 208 9.71 16.33 -35.98
C TYR A 208 8.59 17.11 -35.30
N GLY A 209 8.04 18.09 -35.98
CA GLY A 209 7.11 19.08 -35.45
C GLY A 209 5.62 18.75 -35.66
N ASP A 210 5.24 17.51 -36.06
CA ASP A 210 3.83 17.17 -36.16
C ASP A 210 3.14 17.25 -34.80
N ALA A 211 3.87 16.90 -33.72
CA ALA A 211 3.50 17.23 -32.34
C ALA A 211 4.71 17.37 -31.41
N ALA A 212 4.59 18.23 -30.41
CA ALA A 212 5.39 18.18 -29.18
C ALA A 212 4.62 17.35 -28.16
N ILE A 213 5.20 16.25 -27.68
CA ILE A 213 4.68 15.45 -26.57
C ILE A 213 5.47 15.84 -25.32
N VAL A 214 4.83 16.46 -24.36
CA VAL A 214 5.43 16.88 -23.09
C VAL A 214 4.98 15.94 -22.01
N THR A 215 5.93 15.34 -21.29
CA THR A 215 5.64 14.44 -20.16
C THR A 215 5.97 15.12 -18.83
N LEU A 216 5.00 15.23 -17.95
CA LEU A 216 5.18 15.70 -16.58
C LEU A 216 5.00 14.52 -15.64
N SER A 217 6.06 14.16 -14.92
CA SER A 217 6.02 13.02 -14.00
C SER A 217 6.23 13.44 -12.57
N ARG A 218 5.50 12.77 -11.66
CA ARG A 218 5.70 12.85 -10.21
C ARG A 218 5.75 11.42 -9.67
N VAL A 219 6.62 11.17 -8.70
CA VAL A 219 6.78 9.85 -8.08
C VAL A 219 6.45 9.92 -6.60
N GLY A 220 5.54 9.06 -6.16
CA GLY A 220 5.27 8.79 -4.76
C GLY A 220 6.16 7.69 -4.20
N GLY A 221 6.16 7.54 -2.87
CA GLY A 221 6.93 6.47 -2.23
C GLY A 221 6.69 6.36 -0.74
N GLU A 222 7.02 5.20 -0.21
CA GLU A 222 6.89 4.89 1.20
C GLU A 222 7.87 5.69 2.06
N GLY A 223 7.41 6.18 3.22
CA GLY A 223 8.22 6.80 4.27
C GLY A 223 8.25 8.32 4.23
N ALA A 224 7.69 8.98 3.22
CA ALA A 224 7.53 10.41 3.16
C ALA A 224 6.38 10.83 2.23
N ASP A 225 5.65 11.87 2.63
CA ASP A 225 4.70 12.55 1.76
C ASP A 225 5.40 13.42 0.73
N LEU A 226 4.70 13.79 -0.34
CA LEU A 226 5.20 14.72 -1.34
C LEU A 226 5.36 16.12 -0.74
N SER A 227 6.40 16.84 -1.17
CA SER A 227 6.66 18.18 -0.66
C SER A 227 5.56 19.16 -1.04
N TYR A 228 5.14 19.97 -0.06
CA TYR A 228 4.17 21.06 -0.19
C TYR A 228 4.62 22.29 0.63
N GLY A 229 4.08 23.46 0.34
CA GLY A 229 4.49 24.72 0.98
C GLY A 229 5.47 25.50 0.12
N GLU A 230 6.70 25.81 0.61
CA GLU A 230 7.69 26.59 -0.15
C GLU A 230 8.11 25.91 -1.47
N VAL A 231 8.19 24.58 -1.46
CA VAL A 231 8.36 23.76 -2.65
C VAL A 231 7.10 22.93 -2.81
N ASN A 232 6.31 23.24 -3.84
CA ASN A 232 5.14 22.44 -4.20
C ASN A 232 5.51 21.48 -5.31
N TYR A 233 5.77 20.23 -4.96
CA TYR A 233 6.21 19.20 -5.91
C TYR A 233 5.13 18.84 -6.94
N LEU A 234 3.84 19.03 -6.62
CA LEU A 234 2.72 18.77 -7.54
C LEU A 234 2.40 19.96 -8.45
N ALA A 235 2.99 21.12 -8.26
CA ALA A 235 2.91 22.24 -9.20
C ALA A 235 4.04 22.19 -10.22
N LEU A 236 3.94 23.00 -11.28
CA LEU A 236 5.03 23.19 -12.24
C LEU A 236 6.19 23.98 -11.59
N ASP A 237 7.40 23.46 -11.75
CA ASP A 237 8.59 24.22 -11.39
C ASP A 237 8.97 25.24 -12.47
N GLU A 238 9.96 26.10 -12.18
CA GLU A 238 10.36 27.17 -13.10
C GLU A 238 10.99 26.64 -14.41
N ASN A 239 11.62 25.46 -14.39
CA ASN A 239 12.19 24.86 -15.60
C ASN A 239 11.10 24.20 -16.48
N GLU A 240 10.12 23.56 -15.85
CA GLU A 240 8.93 23.04 -16.56
C GLU A 240 8.13 24.17 -17.21
N LYS A 241 7.89 25.28 -16.48
CA LYS A 241 7.25 26.48 -17.04
C LYS A 241 8.03 27.06 -18.20
N ALA A 242 9.36 27.20 -18.07
CA ALA A 242 10.22 27.69 -19.14
C ALA A 242 10.21 26.79 -20.37
N MET A 243 10.23 25.46 -20.19
CA MET A 243 10.10 24.49 -21.28
C MET A 243 8.76 24.64 -21.99
N LEU A 244 7.64 24.61 -21.26
CA LEU A 244 6.28 24.76 -21.82
C LEU A 244 6.12 26.10 -22.57
N GLN A 245 6.62 27.20 -22.01
CA GLN A 245 6.60 28.52 -22.67
C GLN A 245 7.32 28.50 -24.02
N ASN A 246 8.47 27.82 -24.08
CA ASN A 246 9.24 27.74 -25.33
C ASN A 246 8.58 26.79 -26.35
N VAL A 247 7.95 25.70 -25.90
CA VAL A 247 7.15 24.83 -26.76
C VAL A 247 5.95 25.59 -27.34
N ALA A 248 5.28 26.42 -26.52
CA ALA A 248 4.19 27.29 -26.98
C ALA A 248 4.67 28.31 -28.03
N GLU A 249 5.84 28.92 -27.86
CA GLU A 249 6.43 29.81 -28.86
C GLU A 249 6.81 29.05 -30.14
N MET A 250 7.31 27.79 -30.07
CA MET A 250 7.55 26.93 -31.22
C MET A 250 6.24 26.59 -31.95
N LYS A 251 5.13 26.38 -31.25
CA LYS A 251 3.83 26.19 -31.85
C LYS A 251 3.33 27.46 -32.56
N LYS A 252 3.43 28.58 -31.88
CA LYS A 252 3.01 29.89 -32.44
C LYS A 252 3.77 30.29 -33.69
N ASN A 253 5.04 29.97 -33.83
CA ASN A 253 5.83 30.23 -35.04
C ASN A 253 5.76 29.12 -36.08
N GLY A 254 5.00 28.04 -35.85
CA GLY A 254 4.74 26.96 -36.77
C GLY A 254 5.80 25.86 -36.82
N THR A 255 6.76 25.86 -35.94
CA THR A 255 7.77 24.79 -35.77
C THR A 255 7.11 23.50 -35.27
N VAL A 256 6.14 23.62 -34.38
CA VAL A 256 5.31 22.54 -33.82
C VAL A 256 3.87 22.81 -34.22
N LYS A 257 3.11 21.75 -34.60
CA LYS A 257 1.70 21.88 -35.00
C LYS A 257 0.73 21.69 -33.83
N LYS A 258 1.07 20.81 -32.88
CA LYS A 258 0.24 20.41 -31.75
C LYS A 258 1.11 20.22 -30.49
N THR A 259 0.56 20.57 -29.35
CA THR A 259 1.18 20.28 -28.03
C THR A 259 0.29 19.29 -27.28
N ILE A 260 0.85 18.14 -26.92
CA ILE A 260 0.18 17.06 -26.19
C ILE A 260 0.87 16.89 -24.85
N LEU A 261 0.09 16.93 -23.77
CA LEU A 261 0.56 16.72 -22.40
C LEU A 261 0.28 15.29 -21.96
N LEU A 262 1.29 14.60 -21.43
CA LEU A 262 1.15 13.36 -20.67
C LEU A 262 1.38 13.65 -19.18
N ILE A 263 0.39 13.33 -18.35
CA ILE A 263 0.48 13.42 -16.90
C ILE A 263 0.79 12.04 -16.35
N ASN A 264 2.07 11.79 -16.04
CA ASN A 264 2.57 10.51 -15.52
C ASN A 264 2.79 10.62 -14.02
N SER A 265 1.71 10.51 -13.30
CA SER A 265 1.69 10.66 -11.85
C SER A 265 0.44 9.99 -11.27
N ALA A 266 0.61 9.16 -10.27
CA ALA A 266 -0.48 8.63 -9.46
C ALA A 266 -1.05 9.68 -8.49
N ASN A 267 -0.25 10.70 -8.13
CA ASN A 267 -0.71 11.81 -7.31
C ASN A 267 -1.32 12.90 -8.23
N ALA A 268 -2.48 13.43 -7.87
CA ALA A 268 -3.16 14.46 -8.66
C ALA A 268 -2.31 15.73 -8.81
N LEU A 269 -1.78 15.96 -10.02
CA LEU A 269 -0.98 17.12 -10.36
C LEU A 269 -1.84 18.39 -10.25
N GLN A 270 -1.31 19.46 -9.70
CA GLN A 270 -1.95 20.77 -9.73
C GLN A 270 -1.94 21.32 -11.15
N VAL A 271 -3.15 21.58 -11.70
CA VAL A 271 -3.32 21.91 -13.13
C VAL A 271 -3.77 23.36 -13.38
N ASP A 272 -3.35 24.29 -12.52
CA ASP A 272 -3.64 25.73 -12.64
C ASP A 272 -3.26 26.31 -14.01
N PHE A 273 -2.17 25.82 -14.60
CA PHE A 273 -1.70 26.21 -15.91
C PHE A 273 -2.65 25.83 -17.07
N LEU A 274 -3.59 24.90 -16.87
CA LEU A 274 -4.63 24.55 -17.85
C LEU A 274 -5.84 25.49 -17.78
N LYS A 275 -6.05 26.23 -16.70
CA LYS A 275 -7.23 27.08 -16.49
C LYS A 275 -7.42 28.09 -17.62
N ASN A 276 -6.37 28.76 -18.02
CA ASN A 276 -6.38 29.71 -19.13
C ASN A 276 -5.61 29.20 -20.35
N ASN A 277 -5.13 27.95 -20.26
CA ASN A 277 -4.30 27.29 -21.28
C ASN A 277 -3.16 28.18 -21.80
N GLU A 278 -2.40 28.76 -20.88
CA GLU A 278 -1.37 29.78 -21.18
C GLU A 278 -0.21 29.23 -22.02
N TYR A 279 -0.03 27.90 -22.04
CA TYR A 279 1.00 27.21 -22.83
C TYR A 279 0.45 26.61 -24.11
N ASP A 280 -0.79 26.95 -24.53
CA ASP A 280 -1.44 26.53 -25.76
C ASP A 280 -1.37 25.00 -25.99
N ILE A 281 -1.73 24.24 -24.94
CA ILE A 281 -1.81 22.78 -24.95
C ILE A 281 -3.09 22.36 -25.69
N ASP A 282 -2.98 21.42 -26.65
CA ASP A 282 -4.13 20.95 -27.45
C ASP A 282 -4.80 19.72 -26.85
N ALA A 283 -4.04 18.81 -26.27
CA ALA A 283 -4.57 17.61 -25.63
C ALA A 283 -3.80 17.27 -24.34
N ALA A 284 -4.50 16.70 -23.38
CA ALA A 284 -3.92 16.21 -22.13
C ALA A 284 -4.45 14.80 -21.83
N LEU A 285 -3.55 13.87 -21.54
CA LEU A 285 -3.84 12.48 -21.17
C LEU A 285 -3.17 12.18 -19.83
N TRP A 286 -3.97 11.78 -18.85
CA TRP A 286 -3.47 11.22 -17.62
C TRP A 286 -3.19 9.73 -17.79
N ILE A 287 -2.02 9.27 -17.33
CA ILE A 287 -1.52 7.90 -17.52
C ILE A 287 -1.02 7.26 -16.22
N GLY A 288 -1.22 7.89 -15.06
CA GLY A 288 -0.74 7.39 -13.76
C GLY A 288 0.69 6.84 -13.81
N ASP A 289 0.94 5.72 -13.14
CA ASP A 289 2.19 4.96 -13.22
C ASP A 289 1.95 3.71 -14.10
N VAL A 290 2.65 3.63 -15.22
CA VAL A 290 2.27 2.79 -16.37
C VAL A 290 2.59 1.28 -16.25
N GLY A 291 3.20 0.81 -15.18
CA GLY A 291 3.61 -0.59 -15.03
C GLY A 291 4.60 -1.06 -16.09
N ILE A 292 4.74 -2.39 -16.21
CA ILE A 292 5.77 -2.99 -17.09
C ILE A 292 5.51 -2.80 -18.58
N SER A 293 4.26 -2.70 -19.03
CA SER A 293 3.88 -2.67 -20.46
C SER A 293 2.84 -1.62 -20.84
N GLY A 294 2.27 -0.88 -19.86
CA GLY A 294 1.19 0.09 -20.13
C GLY A 294 1.58 1.21 -21.08
N ILE A 295 2.85 1.61 -21.11
CA ILE A 295 3.31 2.66 -22.04
C ILE A 295 3.02 2.31 -23.53
N ASN A 296 2.88 1.02 -23.88
CA ASN A 296 2.49 0.61 -25.21
C ASN A 296 1.03 1.00 -25.51
N ALA A 297 0.12 0.86 -24.53
CA ALA A 297 -1.26 1.32 -24.67
C ALA A 297 -1.35 2.84 -24.81
N VAL A 298 -0.52 3.59 -24.07
CA VAL A 298 -0.43 5.06 -24.22
C VAL A 298 -0.10 5.43 -25.69
N ALA A 299 0.88 4.76 -26.30
CA ALA A 299 1.22 4.98 -27.71
C ALA A 299 0.07 4.61 -28.65
N GLU A 300 -0.68 3.54 -28.36
CA GLU A 300 -1.87 3.14 -29.11
C GLU A 300 -3.02 4.15 -28.97
N ILE A 301 -3.24 4.71 -27.79
CA ILE A 301 -4.19 5.80 -27.56
C ILE A 301 -3.77 7.02 -28.38
N LEU A 302 -2.52 7.47 -28.27
CA LEU A 302 -2.03 8.63 -29.00
C LEU A 302 -2.21 8.54 -30.52
N THR A 303 -2.26 7.33 -31.10
CA THR A 303 -2.44 7.08 -32.53
C THR A 303 -3.83 6.60 -32.94
N GLY A 304 -4.76 6.51 -31.96
CA GLY A 304 -6.15 6.10 -32.22
C GLY A 304 -6.32 4.60 -32.51
N LYS A 305 -5.33 3.78 -32.30
CA LYS A 305 -5.49 2.32 -32.32
C LYS A 305 -6.37 1.84 -31.16
N VAL A 306 -6.30 2.54 -30.05
CA VAL A 306 -7.15 2.38 -28.86
C VAL A 306 -7.90 3.70 -28.65
N ASN A 307 -9.21 3.60 -28.43
CA ASN A 307 -10.04 4.72 -27.99
C ASN A 307 -9.98 4.81 -26.46
N PRO A 308 -9.52 5.93 -25.86
CA PRO A 308 -9.43 6.06 -24.41
C PRO A 308 -10.80 5.92 -23.75
N SER A 309 -10.86 5.28 -22.60
CA SER A 309 -12.10 5.07 -21.85
C SER A 309 -11.92 5.15 -20.33
N GLY A 310 -10.75 5.53 -19.87
CA GLY A 310 -10.45 5.73 -18.46
C GLY A 310 -11.23 6.90 -17.86
N SER A 311 -11.47 6.84 -16.56
CA SER A 311 -12.17 7.87 -15.79
C SER A 311 -11.35 8.18 -14.54
N LEU A 312 -11.13 9.47 -14.24
CA LEU A 312 -10.36 9.89 -13.08
C LEU A 312 -10.93 9.33 -11.76
N VAL A 313 -10.06 8.92 -10.89
CA VAL A 313 -10.39 8.40 -9.55
C VAL A 313 -10.19 9.42 -8.45
N ASP A 314 -9.70 10.60 -8.82
CA ASP A 314 -9.49 11.76 -7.95
C ASP A 314 -10.01 13.03 -8.62
N THR A 315 -10.44 13.98 -7.78
CA THR A 315 -10.79 15.33 -8.26
C THR A 315 -9.51 16.12 -8.55
N TYR A 316 -9.38 16.65 -9.76
CA TYR A 316 -8.27 17.51 -10.16
C TYR A 316 -8.63 18.98 -9.99
N CYS A 317 -7.81 19.69 -9.23
CA CYS A 317 -8.04 21.10 -8.89
C CYS A 317 -6.99 22.03 -9.53
N TYR A 318 -7.39 23.28 -9.72
CA TYR A 318 -6.44 24.34 -10.09
C TYR A 318 -5.52 24.72 -8.93
N ASP A 319 -5.96 24.48 -7.69
CA ASP A 319 -5.17 24.64 -6.48
C ASP A 319 -5.44 23.47 -5.54
N ASN A 320 -4.45 22.61 -5.35
CA ASN A 320 -4.56 21.42 -4.48
C ASN A 320 -4.77 21.82 -3.00
N PHE A 321 -4.43 23.07 -2.61
CA PHE A 321 -4.68 23.57 -1.25
C PHE A 321 -6.16 23.97 -1.02
N SER A 322 -7.00 23.92 -2.06
CA SER A 322 -8.45 24.14 -1.91
C SER A 322 -9.17 23.03 -1.13
N ALA A 323 -8.57 21.84 -1.03
CA ALA A 323 -9.13 20.72 -0.27
C ALA A 323 -9.09 21.00 1.25
N PRO A 324 -10.20 20.82 1.99
CA PRO A 324 -10.23 21.08 3.43
C PRO A 324 -9.26 20.18 4.22
N ALA A 325 -8.97 18.97 3.74
CA ALA A 325 -7.99 18.07 4.33
C ALA A 325 -6.58 18.66 4.39
N MET A 326 -6.23 19.62 3.51
CA MET A 326 -4.91 20.27 3.49
C MET A 326 -4.65 21.15 4.70
N TRP A 327 -5.68 21.67 5.38
CA TRP A 327 -5.52 22.47 6.59
C TRP A 327 -4.89 21.70 7.75
N ASN A 328 -5.16 20.38 7.84
CA ASN A 328 -4.68 19.50 8.89
C ASN A 328 -3.85 18.34 8.34
N PHE A 329 -3.17 18.52 7.22
CA PHE A 329 -2.31 17.48 6.64
C PHE A 329 -0.92 17.41 7.29
N THR A 330 -0.48 18.46 7.98
CA THR A 330 0.79 18.47 8.71
C THR A 330 0.61 17.94 10.14
N PRO A 331 1.34 16.91 10.58
CA PRO A 331 1.30 16.44 11.95
C PRO A 331 1.63 17.54 12.96
N THR A 332 0.84 17.65 14.02
CA THR A 332 0.96 18.63 15.09
C THR A 332 1.40 17.93 16.37
N THR A 333 2.27 18.57 17.16
CA THR A 333 2.70 18.04 18.46
C THR A 333 1.70 18.42 19.54
N TYR A 334 1.33 17.47 20.43
CA TYR A 334 0.46 17.72 21.58
C TYR A 334 1.02 18.83 22.46
N GLU A 335 0.17 19.75 22.92
CA GLU A 335 0.56 20.73 23.91
C GLU A 335 0.93 20.08 25.25
N GLY A 336 2.01 20.53 25.86
CA GLY A 336 2.54 19.91 27.07
C GLY A 336 3.46 18.72 26.85
N TYR A 337 3.76 18.35 25.59
CA TYR A 337 4.79 17.33 25.32
C TYR A 337 6.16 17.81 25.76
N VAL A 338 6.90 16.91 26.44
CA VAL A 338 8.30 17.14 26.88
C VAL A 338 9.16 15.99 26.39
N GLU A 339 10.21 16.32 25.64
CA GLU A 339 11.17 15.31 25.14
C GLU A 339 11.82 14.56 26.31
N GLY A 340 11.75 13.21 26.26
CA GLY A 340 12.23 12.35 27.35
C GLY A 340 11.31 12.29 28.58
N GLY A 341 10.09 12.84 28.48
CA GLY A 341 9.03 12.74 29.48
C GLY A 341 8.28 11.41 29.44
N ASP A 342 7.06 11.41 30.00
CA ASP A 342 6.25 10.19 30.14
C ASP A 342 5.65 9.68 28.81
N VAL A 343 5.50 10.57 27.82
CA VAL A 343 5.00 10.22 26.48
C VAL A 343 6.16 9.96 25.54
N SER A 344 6.13 8.83 24.85
CA SER A 344 7.13 8.44 23.86
C SER A 344 7.22 9.45 22.71
N ALA A 345 8.42 9.67 22.17
CA ALA A 345 8.64 10.49 20.98
C ALA A 345 7.84 9.99 19.75
N LYS A 346 7.43 8.73 19.75
CA LYS A 346 6.57 8.15 18.70
C LYS A 346 5.08 8.47 18.87
N ALA A 347 4.65 8.90 20.05
CA ALA A 347 3.26 9.26 20.33
C ALA A 347 3.07 10.78 20.55
N LYS A 348 4.02 11.59 20.11
CA LYS A 348 4.01 13.05 20.34
C LYS A 348 3.14 13.81 19.34
N SER A 349 2.88 13.22 18.16
CA SER A 349 2.25 13.90 17.03
C SER A 349 0.84 13.38 16.78
N TYR A 350 -0.03 14.26 16.31
CA TYR A 350 -1.39 13.94 15.93
C TYR A 350 -1.84 14.74 14.71
N MET A 351 -2.92 14.28 14.08
CA MET A 351 -3.71 14.98 13.07
C MET A 351 -5.19 14.90 13.42
N ILE A 352 -5.97 15.90 13.03
CA ILE A 352 -7.43 15.88 13.15
C ILE A 352 -8.02 15.93 11.74
N TYR A 353 -8.79 14.92 11.36
CA TYR A 353 -9.49 14.86 10.07
C TYR A 353 -10.79 15.67 10.17
N GLN A 354 -10.61 16.99 10.33
CA GLN A 354 -11.69 17.93 10.66
C GLN A 354 -12.69 18.09 9.52
N GLU A 355 -12.29 17.72 8.30
CA GLU A 355 -13.15 17.70 7.12
C GLU A 355 -14.30 16.67 7.21
N GLY A 356 -14.22 15.71 8.13
CA GLY A 356 -15.22 14.66 8.27
C GLY A 356 -15.37 13.82 6.99
N ILE A 357 -16.59 13.71 6.47
CA ILE A 357 -16.87 12.97 5.23
C ILE A 357 -16.48 13.73 3.96
N TYR A 358 -16.09 15.00 4.06
CA TYR A 358 -15.88 15.89 2.92
C TYR A 358 -14.45 15.77 2.35
N VAL A 359 -14.13 14.58 1.83
CA VAL A 359 -12.89 14.26 1.10
C VAL A 359 -13.19 14.23 -0.40
N GLY A 360 -12.30 14.77 -1.22
CA GLY A 360 -12.40 14.75 -2.67
C GLY A 360 -13.71 15.35 -3.20
N TYR A 361 -14.33 14.69 -4.18
CA TYR A 361 -15.55 15.16 -4.81
C TYR A 361 -16.72 15.38 -3.82
N LYS A 362 -16.76 14.63 -2.71
CA LYS A 362 -17.82 14.83 -1.69
C LYS A 362 -17.80 16.25 -1.12
N TYR A 363 -16.62 16.87 -1.00
CA TYR A 363 -16.50 18.28 -0.65
C TYR A 363 -16.91 19.20 -1.79
N TYR A 364 -16.28 19.07 -2.95
CA TYR A 364 -16.42 20.04 -4.03
C TYR A 364 -17.85 20.07 -4.59
N GLU A 365 -18.46 18.92 -4.79
CA GLU A 365 -19.80 18.79 -5.34
C GLU A 365 -20.88 19.21 -4.34
N THR A 366 -20.67 18.94 -3.04
CA THR A 366 -21.65 19.36 -2.02
C THR A 366 -21.64 20.87 -1.85
N ARG A 367 -20.46 21.47 -1.83
CA ARG A 367 -20.35 22.91 -1.74
C ARG A 367 -20.92 23.62 -2.98
N TYR A 368 -20.79 23.01 -4.15
CA TYR A 368 -21.40 23.48 -5.37
C TYR A 368 -22.94 23.42 -5.30
N GLU A 369 -23.52 22.29 -4.90
CA GLU A 369 -24.97 22.19 -4.74
C GLU A 369 -25.51 23.27 -3.78
N ASP A 370 -24.86 23.44 -2.62
CA ASP A 370 -25.28 24.42 -1.61
C ASP A 370 -25.10 25.86 -2.10
N PHE A 371 -24.10 26.17 -2.90
CA PHE A 371 -23.94 27.45 -3.58
C PHE A 371 -25.07 27.72 -4.59
N VAL A 372 -25.41 26.74 -5.41
CA VAL A 372 -26.49 26.83 -6.42
C VAL A 372 -27.82 27.06 -5.74
N THR A 373 -28.14 26.28 -4.70
CA THR A 373 -29.43 26.34 -3.98
C THR A 373 -29.49 27.47 -2.95
N GLY A 374 -28.36 28.10 -2.61
CA GLY A 374 -28.29 29.16 -1.61
C GLY A 374 -28.34 28.66 -0.18
N ASN A 375 -27.97 27.41 0.08
CA ASN A 375 -27.96 26.78 1.39
C ASN A 375 -26.58 26.85 2.07
N GLY A 376 -26.52 26.53 3.36
CA GLY A 376 -25.29 26.20 4.07
C GLY A 376 -24.24 27.30 4.19
N ASN A 377 -24.62 28.60 4.02
CA ASN A 377 -23.64 29.68 4.06
C ASN A 377 -22.42 29.45 3.18
N ALA A 378 -22.65 28.87 1.96
CA ALA A 378 -21.57 28.45 1.05
C ALA A 378 -20.70 29.60 0.51
N GLY A 379 -21.19 30.84 0.63
CA GLY A 379 -20.51 32.05 0.14
C GLY A 379 -20.44 32.12 -1.38
N ASP A 380 -19.44 32.82 -1.91
CA ASP A 380 -19.15 32.86 -3.35
C ASP A 380 -18.26 31.68 -3.73
N TYR A 381 -18.89 30.61 -4.22
CA TYR A 381 -18.18 29.40 -4.65
C TYR A 381 -18.42 29.15 -6.14
N ALA A 382 -17.49 29.53 -6.97
CA ALA A 382 -17.52 29.25 -8.40
C ALA A 382 -16.80 27.94 -8.68
N TYR A 383 -17.55 26.86 -8.87
CA TYR A 383 -17.01 25.51 -9.10
C TYR A 383 -15.92 25.47 -10.17
N GLY A 384 -16.15 26.06 -11.35
CA GLY A 384 -15.20 26.11 -12.46
C GLY A 384 -13.94 26.97 -12.21
N ASP A 385 -13.87 27.68 -11.08
CA ASP A 385 -12.65 28.35 -10.64
C ASP A 385 -11.76 27.49 -9.72
N VAL A 386 -12.32 26.43 -9.17
CA VAL A 386 -11.66 25.53 -8.21
C VAL A 386 -11.33 24.16 -8.83
N VAL A 387 -12.32 23.50 -9.41
CA VAL A 387 -12.19 22.16 -9.99
C VAL A 387 -11.91 22.26 -11.49
N ALA A 388 -10.84 21.60 -11.92
CA ALA A 388 -10.45 21.48 -13.31
C ALA A 388 -11.14 20.28 -13.98
N TYR A 389 -11.10 19.12 -13.33
CA TYR A 389 -11.72 17.89 -13.78
C TYR A 389 -12.35 17.17 -12.57
N PRO A 390 -13.65 16.87 -12.63
CA PRO A 390 -14.33 16.19 -11.52
C PRO A 390 -13.91 14.73 -11.41
N PHE A 391 -14.15 14.13 -10.24
CA PHE A 391 -14.10 12.69 -10.06
C PHE A 391 -14.96 11.96 -11.08
N GLY A 392 -14.44 10.92 -11.70
CA GLY A 392 -15.13 10.14 -12.71
C GLY A 392 -14.97 10.67 -14.13
N TYR A 393 -14.33 11.83 -14.33
CA TYR A 393 -14.20 12.47 -15.64
C TYR A 393 -13.26 11.71 -16.58
N GLY A 394 -13.67 11.57 -17.83
CA GLY A 394 -12.84 11.05 -18.92
C GLY A 394 -13.52 11.21 -20.27
N MET A 395 -12.75 11.71 -21.24
CA MET A 395 -13.17 11.87 -22.63
C MET A 395 -12.88 10.60 -23.44
N SER A 396 -13.53 10.52 -24.62
CA SER A 396 -13.32 9.50 -25.63
C SER A 396 -13.11 10.16 -26.98
N TYR A 397 -12.58 9.45 -27.96
CA TYR A 397 -12.55 9.90 -29.38
C TYR A 397 -13.91 9.77 -30.07
N THR A 398 -14.90 9.18 -29.42
CA THR A 398 -16.27 9.05 -29.90
C THR A 398 -17.24 9.57 -28.85
N ASP A 399 -18.48 9.85 -29.28
CA ASP A 399 -19.52 10.35 -28.37
C ASP A 399 -20.46 9.22 -27.96
N PHE A 400 -20.95 9.29 -26.72
CA PHE A 400 -21.94 8.37 -26.19
C PHE A 400 -23.13 9.12 -25.63
N ASP A 401 -24.34 8.58 -25.90
CA ASP A 401 -25.58 8.98 -25.25
C ASP A 401 -25.96 7.96 -24.18
N ILE A 402 -26.30 8.45 -22.99
CA ILE A 402 -26.82 7.65 -21.88
C ILE A 402 -28.29 7.98 -21.74
N SER A 403 -29.14 6.96 -21.81
CA SER A 403 -30.59 7.11 -21.83
C SER A 403 -31.31 5.91 -21.21
N ASP A 404 -32.65 5.95 -21.22
CA ASP A 404 -33.54 4.86 -20.80
C ASP A 404 -33.21 4.31 -19.39
N MET A 405 -32.87 5.22 -18.44
CA MET A 405 -32.62 4.82 -17.03
C MET A 405 -33.89 4.23 -16.44
N ASN A 406 -33.75 3.05 -15.83
CA ASN A 406 -34.81 2.42 -15.05
C ASN A 406 -34.24 1.87 -13.74
N VAL A 407 -35.02 2.00 -12.66
CA VAL A 407 -34.65 1.51 -11.33
C VAL A 407 -35.75 0.57 -10.84
N SER A 408 -35.35 -0.58 -10.33
CA SER A 408 -36.25 -1.52 -9.68
C SER A 408 -35.69 -1.97 -8.33
N TYR A 409 -36.56 -2.04 -7.32
CA TYR A 409 -36.18 -2.50 -5.99
C TYR A 409 -36.55 -3.99 -5.78
N ASN A 410 -35.59 -4.78 -5.31
CA ASN A 410 -35.80 -6.16 -4.90
C ASN A 410 -35.83 -6.24 -3.37
N ALA A 411 -37.04 -6.37 -2.81
CA ALA A 411 -37.23 -6.45 -1.36
C ALA A 411 -36.75 -7.76 -0.71
N ALA A 412 -36.45 -8.80 -1.50
CA ALA A 412 -35.91 -10.05 -0.95
C ALA A 412 -34.43 -9.96 -0.60
N ASP A 413 -33.68 -9.22 -1.43
CA ASP A 413 -32.21 -9.05 -1.29
C ASP A 413 -31.85 -7.64 -0.80
N ASP A 414 -32.85 -6.77 -0.57
CA ASP A 414 -32.68 -5.37 -0.18
C ASP A 414 -31.76 -4.57 -1.13
N THR A 415 -31.93 -4.78 -2.45
CA THR A 415 -31.12 -4.19 -3.49
C THR A 415 -31.94 -3.42 -4.49
N TYR A 416 -31.33 -2.38 -5.07
CA TYR A 416 -31.81 -1.73 -6.29
C TYR A 416 -31.03 -2.25 -7.49
N THR A 417 -31.74 -2.46 -8.59
CA THR A 417 -31.13 -2.68 -9.91
C THR A 417 -31.34 -1.43 -10.73
N VAL A 418 -30.25 -0.77 -11.13
CA VAL A 418 -30.23 0.39 -12.00
C VAL A 418 -29.80 -0.07 -13.40
N THR A 419 -30.64 0.16 -14.39
CA THR A 419 -30.29 -0.14 -15.78
C THR A 419 -30.26 1.13 -16.61
N VAL A 420 -29.29 1.24 -17.50
CA VAL A 420 -29.16 2.34 -18.44
C VAL A 420 -28.73 1.84 -19.79
N LYS A 421 -29.17 2.51 -20.84
CA LYS A 421 -28.74 2.23 -22.21
C LYS A 421 -27.66 3.23 -22.61
N VAL A 422 -26.54 2.71 -23.09
CA VAL A 422 -25.43 3.49 -23.63
C VAL A 422 -25.40 3.29 -25.16
N THR A 423 -25.46 4.37 -25.91
CA THR A 423 -25.43 4.36 -27.38
C THR A 423 -24.18 5.10 -27.88
N ASN A 424 -23.40 4.48 -28.73
CA ASN A 424 -22.29 5.16 -29.40
C ASN A 424 -22.87 6.01 -30.54
N THR A 425 -22.82 7.32 -30.37
CA THR A 425 -23.36 8.30 -31.35
C THR A 425 -22.28 8.89 -32.26
N GLY A 426 -21.00 8.57 -32.01
CA GLY A 426 -19.89 9.04 -32.85
C GLY A 426 -19.45 8.02 -33.89
N ASP A 427 -18.23 8.20 -34.41
CA ASP A 427 -17.71 7.52 -35.59
C ASP A 427 -16.66 6.44 -35.31
N MET A 428 -16.27 6.25 -34.03
CA MET A 428 -15.25 5.27 -33.63
C MET A 428 -15.82 4.31 -32.57
N ALA A 429 -15.48 3.02 -32.67
CA ALA A 429 -15.83 2.05 -31.61
C ALA A 429 -15.16 2.42 -30.30
N GLY A 430 -15.85 2.20 -29.18
CA GLY A 430 -15.32 2.57 -27.86
C GLY A 430 -16.09 1.95 -26.70
N LYS A 431 -15.52 2.07 -25.52
CA LYS A 431 -16.13 1.69 -24.23
C LYS A 431 -16.56 2.95 -23.47
N LYS A 432 -17.55 2.83 -22.59
CA LYS A 432 -17.99 3.92 -21.71
C LYS A 432 -18.23 3.43 -20.29
N THR A 433 -17.71 4.18 -19.35
CA THR A 433 -18.05 4.05 -17.93
C THR A 433 -19.36 4.78 -17.64
N VAL A 434 -20.26 4.15 -16.90
CA VAL A 434 -21.42 4.79 -16.29
C VAL A 434 -21.32 4.63 -14.78
N GLN A 435 -21.54 5.70 -14.04
CA GLN A 435 -21.47 5.79 -12.61
C GLN A 435 -22.86 6.07 -12.05
N VAL A 436 -23.24 5.37 -10.98
CA VAL A 436 -24.51 5.58 -10.28
C VAL A 436 -24.22 6.25 -8.94
N TYR A 437 -24.81 7.42 -8.76
CA TYR A 437 -24.70 8.18 -7.56
C TYR A 437 -26.02 8.25 -6.82
N VAL A 438 -25.94 8.35 -5.49
CA VAL A 438 -27.09 8.62 -4.62
C VAL A 438 -26.94 9.98 -3.96
N GLN A 439 -28.09 10.67 -3.81
CA GLN A 439 -28.23 11.79 -2.88
C GLN A 439 -29.24 11.39 -1.83
N SER A 440 -28.83 11.44 -0.55
CA SER A 440 -29.71 11.27 0.61
C SER A 440 -30.26 12.62 1.06
N PRO A 441 -31.44 12.70 1.71
CA PRO A 441 -31.94 13.94 2.28
C PRO A 441 -31.03 14.44 3.42
N TYR A 442 -30.89 15.75 3.55
CA TYR A 442 -30.18 16.39 4.65
C TYR A 442 -31.22 17.13 5.55
N THR A 443 -31.55 16.51 6.68
CA THR A 443 -32.70 16.84 7.49
C THR A 443 -32.35 17.72 8.69
N ASP A 444 -33.37 18.16 9.42
CA ASP A 444 -33.15 18.87 10.69
C ASP A 444 -32.63 17.91 11.79
N TYR A 445 -32.93 16.61 11.68
CA TYR A 445 -32.34 15.58 12.54
C TYR A 445 -30.84 15.52 12.34
N ASP A 446 -30.40 15.49 11.11
CA ASP A 446 -28.96 15.42 10.74
C ASP A 446 -28.20 16.61 11.32
N LYS A 447 -28.71 17.84 11.10
CA LYS A 447 -28.11 19.07 11.61
C LYS A 447 -27.99 19.08 13.13
N GLN A 448 -28.99 18.52 13.84
CA GLN A 448 -29.00 18.46 15.31
C GLN A 448 -28.01 17.45 15.86
N ASN A 449 -27.82 16.33 15.15
CA ASN A 449 -26.96 15.22 15.58
C ASN A 449 -25.59 15.21 14.89
N GLY A 450 -25.30 16.20 14.03
CA GLY A 450 -24.02 16.30 13.33
C GLY A 450 -23.81 15.17 12.33
N VAL A 451 -24.88 14.63 11.73
CA VAL A 451 -24.80 13.67 10.63
C VAL A 451 -24.62 14.44 9.33
N GLU A 452 -23.51 14.27 8.66
CA GLU A 452 -23.23 14.98 7.41
C GLU A 452 -23.63 14.14 6.19
N LYS A 453 -24.07 14.82 5.12
CA LYS A 453 -24.51 14.19 3.87
C LYS A 453 -23.82 14.89 2.69
N SER A 454 -23.20 14.15 1.81
CA SER A 454 -22.70 14.71 0.55
C SER A 454 -23.83 14.95 -0.46
N ALA A 455 -23.62 15.87 -1.39
CA ALA A 455 -24.57 16.10 -2.49
C ALA A 455 -24.75 14.84 -3.35
N VAL A 456 -23.67 14.10 -3.54
CA VAL A 456 -23.67 12.81 -4.24
C VAL A 456 -22.64 11.87 -3.59
N SER A 457 -22.97 10.58 -3.53
CA SER A 457 -22.05 9.49 -3.18
C SER A 457 -22.12 8.40 -4.24
N LEU A 458 -20.98 7.92 -4.71
CA LEU A 458 -20.91 6.78 -5.64
C LEU A 458 -21.43 5.51 -4.94
N VAL A 459 -22.38 4.81 -5.57
CA VAL A 459 -22.96 3.56 -5.04
C VAL A 459 -23.06 2.45 -6.07
N GLY A 460 -22.62 2.71 -7.29
CA GLY A 460 -22.55 1.72 -8.34
C GLY A 460 -21.83 2.25 -9.57
N PHE A 461 -21.26 1.36 -10.35
CA PHE A 461 -20.62 1.69 -11.61
C PHE A 461 -20.59 0.47 -12.54
N GLY A 462 -20.41 0.73 -13.84
CA GLY A 462 -20.25 -0.31 -14.82
C GLY A 462 -19.53 0.20 -16.07
N LYS A 463 -18.81 -0.70 -16.72
CA LYS A 463 -18.09 -0.45 -17.97
C LYS A 463 -18.78 -1.22 -19.09
N THR A 464 -19.05 -0.58 -20.23
CA THR A 464 -19.56 -1.30 -21.42
C THR A 464 -18.49 -2.18 -22.04
N GLY A 465 -18.91 -3.16 -22.80
CA GLY A 465 -18.08 -3.73 -23.85
C GLY A 465 -17.72 -2.71 -24.93
N MET A 466 -17.07 -3.18 -26.01
CA MET A 466 -16.79 -2.34 -27.17
C MET A 466 -18.09 -2.09 -27.94
N ILE A 467 -18.54 -0.83 -28.01
CA ILE A 467 -19.76 -0.43 -28.75
C ILE A 467 -19.35 0.16 -30.08
N GLU A 468 -19.80 -0.45 -31.17
CA GLU A 468 -19.61 0.03 -32.54
C GLU A 468 -20.42 1.31 -32.81
N PRO A 469 -20.01 2.17 -33.75
CA PRO A 469 -20.77 3.35 -34.13
C PRO A 469 -22.26 3.05 -34.45
N GLY A 470 -23.16 3.78 -33.78
CA GLY A 470 -24.61 3.59 -33.88
C GLY A 470 -25.19 2.39 -33.12
N ALA A 471 -24.36 1.56 -32.51
CA ALA A 471 -24.79 0.45 -31.64
C ALA A 471 -25.06 0.92 -30.20
N SER A 472 -25.73 0.08 -29.43
CA SER A 472 -26.05 0.34 -28.04
C SER A 472 -25.84 -0.91 -27.18
N GLU A 473 -25.52 -0.69 -25.93
CA GLU A 473 -25.47 -1.71 -24.88
C GLU A 473 -26.30 -1.24 -23.67
N THR A 474 -26.89 -2.18 -22.94
CA THR A 474 -27.58 -1.89 -21.68
C THR A 474 -26.74 -2.39 -20.52
N LEU A 475 -26.31 -1.48 -19.67
CA LEU A 475 -25.66 -1.80 -18.41
C LEU A 475 -26.70 -2.06 -17.32
N SER A 476 -26.37 -2.96 -16.41
CA SER A 476 -27.17 -3.28 -15.23
C SER A 476 -26.26 -3.27 -14.00
N MET A 477 -26.54 -2.38 -13.06
CA MET A 477 -25.75 -2.18 -11.84
C MET A 477 -26.62 -2.48 -10.64
N THR A 478 -26.12 -3.26 -9.70
CA THR A 478 -26.80 -3.55 -8.43
C THR A 478 -26.28 -2.61 -7.35
N VAL A 479 -27.19 -1.99 -6.62
CA VAL A 479 -26.92 -1.11 -5.47
C VAL A 479 -27.53 -1.72 -4.23
N ASN A 480 -26.73 -2.03 -3.23
CA ASN A 480 -27.22 -2.49 -1.94
C ASN A 480 -27.80 -1.30 -1.17
N LYS A 481 -29.04 -1.41 -0.67
CA LYS A 481 -29.69 -0.31 0.05
C LYS A 481 -28.97 0.07 1.34
N ARG A 482 -28.24 -0.88 1.95
CA ARG A 482 -27.37 -0.62 3.10
C ARG A 482 -26.26 0.42 2.79
N ASP A 483 -25.73 0.44 1.57
CA ASP A 483 -24.67 1.39 1.17
C ASP A 483 -25.15 2.84 1.05
N ILE A 484 -26.48 3.07 1.17
CA ILE A 484 -27.11 4.39 1.16
C ILE A 484 -27.28 4.95 2.57
N ALA A 485 -27.27 4.08 3.59
CA ALA A 485 -27.43 4.47 4.99
C ALA A 485 -26.24 5.30 5.46
N SER A 486 -26.51 6.29 6.31
CA SER A 486 -25.48 7.13 6.92
C SER A 486 -25.25 6.77 8.37
N TYR A 487 -24.02 6.90 8.85
CA TYR A 487 -23.70 6.59 10.25
C TYR A 487 -23.95 7.80 11.16
N ASP A 488 -24.79 7.62 12.17
CA ASP A 488 -25.13 8.64 13.14
C ASP A 488 -24.31 8.46 14.44
N THR A 489 -23.19 9.17 14.55
CA THR A 489 -22.25 9.06 15.67
C THR A 489 -22.85 9.54 17.00
N TYR A 490 -23.59 10.66 16.99
CA TYR A 490 -23.97 11.37 18.23
C TYR A 490 -25.43 11.18 18.64
N GLY A 491 -26.27 10.66 17.73
CA GLY A 491 -27.69 10.37 18.00
C GLY A 491 -27.96 8.90 18.22
N ALA A 492 -28.19 8.14 17.15
CA ALA A 492 -28.54 6.71 17.22
C ALA A 492 -27.36 5.80 17.54
N GLY A 493 -26.13 6.20 17.27
CA GLY A 493 -24.91 5.38 17.42
C GLY A 493 -24.86 4.20 16.45
N THR A 494 -25.49 4.33 15.28
CA THR A 494 -25.60 3.27 14.26
C THR A 494 -25.93 3.86 12.89
N TYR A 495 -26.06 3.01 11.86
CA TYR A 495 -26.53 3.44 10.53
C TYR A 495 -28.02 3.75 10.53
N ILE A 496 -28.40 4.85 9.86
CA ILE A 496 -29.76 5.37 9.73
C ILE A 496 -30.14 5.61 8.27
N LEU A 497 -31.45 5.53 7.98
CA LEU A 497 -32.05 6.13 6.79
C LEU A 497 -32.98 7.25 7.21
N ASP A 498 -32.79 8.44 6.65
CA ASP A 498 -33.58 9.61 6.96
C ASP A 498 -34.94 9.58 6.26
N ALA A 499 -35.94 10.27 6.84
CA ALA A 499 -37.17 10.56 6.14
C ALA A 499 -36.94 11.63 5.07
N GLY A 500 -37.45 11.41 3.86
CA GLY A 500 -37.37 12.37 2.80
C GLY A 500 -37.11 11.75 1.43
N ASP A 501 -36.84 12.60 0.46
CA ASP A 501 -36.58 12.18 -0.92
C ASP A 501 -35.12 11.81 -1.14
N TYR A 502 -34.95 10.65 -1.71
CA TYR A 502 -33.66 10.11 -2.19
C TYR A 502 -33.63 10.15 -3.71
N TYR A 503 -32.45 10.39 -4.27
CA TYR A 503 -32.26 10.45 -5.70
C TYR A 503 -31.15 9.52 -6.14
N PHE A 504 -31.43 8.58 -7.06
CA PHE A 504 -30.39 7.93 -7.85
C PHE A 504 -30.21 8.67 -9.15
N THR A 505 -28.97 8.84 -9.57
CA THR A 505 -28.69 9.34 -10.93
C THR A 505 -27.58 8.54 -11.59
N ALA A 506 -27.76 8.27 -12.89
CA ALA A 506 -26.72 7.72 -13.76
C ALA A 506 -26.00 8.90 -14.44
N ALA A 507 -24.67 8.90 -14.35
CA ALA A 507 -23.86 10.02 -14.84
C ALA A 507 -22.50 9.54 -15.38
N THR A 508 -21.79 10.47 -16.04
CA THR A 508 -20.42 10.23 -16.53
C THR A 508 -19.35 10.59 -15.54
N ASP A 509 -19.70 11.41 -14.53
CA ASP A 509 -18.83 11.94 -13.49
C ASP A 509 -19.66 12.54 -12.37
N ALA A 510 -19.05 12.87 -11.24
CA ALA A 510 -19.73 13.38 -10.05
C ALA A 510 -20.42 14.74 -10.28
N HIS A 511 -19.84 15.61 -11.10
CA HIS A 511 -20.43 16.92 -11.37
C HIS A 511 -21.69 16.84 -12.24
N ASN A 512 -21.68 15.98 -13.25
CA ASN A 512 -22.87 15.66 -14.03
C ASN A 512 -23.97 15.07 -13.15
N ALA A 513 -23.60 14.23 -12.17
CA ALA A 513 -24.55 13.65 -11.22
C ALA A 513 -25.29 14.75 -10.43
N VAL A 514 -24.56 15.73 -9.89
CA VAL A 514 -25.20 16.85 -9.15
C VAL A 514 -26.09 17.66 -10.08
N ASN A 515 -25.64 17.98 -11.31
CA ASN A 515 -26.45 18.74 -12.25
C ASN A 515 -27.73 17.97 -12.64
N ASN A 516 -27.69 16.65 -12.86
CA ASN A 516 -28.89 15.83 -13.12
C ASN A 516 -29.90 15.89 -11.97
N ILE A 517 -29.42 15.79 -10.72
CA ILE A 517 -30.29 15.87 -9.52
C ILE A 517 -30.86 17.27 -9.38
N LEU A 518 -30.09 18.32 -9.58
CA LEU A 518 -30.57 19.70 -9.60
C LEU A 518 -31.67 19.90 -10.65
N ALA A 519 -31.48 19.34 -11.87
CA ALA A 519 -32.49 19.37 -12.92
C ALA A 519 -33.77 18.62 -12.49
N ALA A 520 -33.66 17.45 -11.87
CA ALA A 520 -34.83 16.70 -11.33
C ALA A 520 -35.55 17.47 -10.22
N LYS A 521 -34.83 18.32 -9.47
CA LYS A 521 -35.41 19.26 -8.48
C LYS A 521 -35.97 20.54 -9.14
N GLY A 522 -35.86 20.69 -10.46
CA GLY A 522 -36.41 21.81 -11.23
C GLY A 522 -35.50 23.04 -11.35
N TYR A 523 -34.23 22.92 -11.01
CA TYR A 523 -33.25 23.97 -11.23
C TYR A 523 -32.70 23.92 -12.67
N THR A 524 -32.36 25.09 -13.21
CA THR A 524 -31.73 25.27 -14.53
C THR A 524 -30.65 26.35 -14.43
N VAL A 525 -29.78 26.44 -15.41
CA VAL A 525 -28.78 27.53 -15.50
C VAL A 525 -29.49 28.88 -15.44
N GLU A 526 -30.65 29.04 -16.16
CA GLU A 526 -31.41 30.27 -16.16
C GLU A 526 -32.04 30.57 -14.77
N SER A 527 -32.73 29.59 -14.14
CA SER A 527 -33.40 29.78 -12.84
C SER A 527 -32.41 30.08 -11.72
N THR A 528 -31.16 29.62 -11.81
CA THR A 528 -30.11 29.87 -10.85
C THR A 528 -29.26 31.10 -11.14
N ASN A 529 -29.61 31.89 -12.18
CA ASN A 529 -28.86 33.04 -12.64
C ASN A 529 -27.40 32.73 -12.99
N GLY A 530 -27.17 31.58 -13.62
CA GLY A 530 -25.85 31.12 -14.04
C GLY A 530 -24.96 30.53 -12.94
N LYS A 531 -25.51 30.21 -11.76
CA LYS A 531 -24.78 29.46 -10.73
C LYS A 531 -24.58 27.99 -11.09
N MET A 532 -25.58 27.35 -11.75
CA MET A 532 -25.35 26.05 -12.37
C MET A 532 -24.39 26.19 -13.54
N THR A 533 -23.45 25.27 -13.64
CA THR A 533 -22.45 25.24 -14.72
C THR A 533 -23.02 24.72 -16.04
N ALA A 534 -24.00 23.84 -15.96
CA ALA A 534 -24.72 23.27 -17.10
C ALA A 534 -26.13 22.80 -16.67
N ASP A 535 -27.09 22.77 -17.61
CA ASP A 535 -28.36 22.10 -17.40
C ASP A 535 -28.10 20.58 -17.34
N GLY A 536 -28.65 19.92 -16.30
CA GLY A 536 -28.55 18.48 -16.15
C GLY A 536 -29.65 17.74 -16.92
N ASN A 537 -29.62 16.42 -16.88
CA ASN A 537 -30.63 15.54 -17.49
C ASN A 537 -31.48 14.88 -16.39
N ALA A 538 -32.68 15.42 -16.14
CA ALA A 538 -33.62 14.90 -15.16
C ALA A 538 -34.11 13.46 -15.48
N ASP A 539 -34.09 13.04 -16.76
CA ASP A 539 -34.51 11.68 -17.17
C ASP A 539 -33.51 10.61 -16.75
N LEU A 540 -32.30 11.00 -16.34
CA LEU A 540 -31.30 10.13 -15.74
C LEU A 540 -31.34 10.13 -14.20
N THR A 541 -32.46 10.57 -13.61
CA THR A 541 -32.64 10.62 -12.15
C THR A 541 -33.92 9.92 -11.75
N TYR A 542 -33.79 8.99 -10.80
CA TYR A 542 -34.91 8.29 -10.17
C TYR A 542 -35.07 8.77 -8.73
N THR A 543 -36.31 9.09 -8.33
CA THR A 543 -36.61 9.59 -6.97
C THR A 543 -37.52 8.60 -6.25
N TRP A 544 -37.21 8.35 -4.98
CA TRP A 544 -38.13 7.65 -4.06
C TRP A 544 -38.10 8.36 -2.71
N THR A 545 -39.10 8.09 -1.90
CA THR A 545 -39.29 8.76 -0.59
C THR A 545 -39.33 7.70 0.51
N GLU A 546 -38.53 7.94 1.58
CA GLU A 546 -38.67 7.23 2.84
C GLU A 546 -39.62 8.05 3.77
N ASP A 547 -40.65 7.41 4.29
CA ASP A 547 -41.69 8.10 5.02
C ASP A 547 -41.31 8.51 6.45
N ALA A 548 -40.29 7.85 7.03
CA ALA A 548 -39.86 8.06 8.41
C ALA A 548 -38.40 7.77 8.60
N LEU A 549 -37.77 8.40 9.59
CA LEU A 549 -36.45 8.08 10.05
C LEU A 549 -36.40 6.62 10.53
N ASP A 550 -35.49 5.83 9.95
CA ASP A 550 -35.22 4.43 10.34
C ASP A 550 -33.84 4.30 10.98
N THR A 551 -33.82 3.98 12.27
CA THR A 551 -32.60 3.77 13.08
C THR A 551 -32.40 2.29 13.45
N THR A 552 -33.14 1.37 12.81
CA THR A 552 -33.22 -0.03 13.22
C THR A 552 -32.83 -1.04 12.13
N THR A 553 -33.21 -0.82 10.89
CA THR A 553 -32.99 -1.77 9.80
C THR A 553 -31.50 -2.07 9.60
N TYR A 554 -30.66 -1.04 9.63
CA TYR A 554 -29.21 -1.20 9.43
C TYR A 554 -28.39 -1.07 10.73
N ALA A 555 -29.07 -1.20 11.88
CA ALA A 555 -28.40 -1.27 13.20
C ALA A 555 -27.77 -2.63 13.50
N THR A 556 -27.83 -3.57 12.55
CA THR A 556 -27.27 -4.91 12.68
C THR A 556 -26.51 -5.24 11.39
N SER A 557 -25.33 -5.82 11.50
CA SER A 557 -24.54 -6.30 10.37
C SER A 557 -25.17 -7.53 9.69
N GLU A 558 -24.66 -7.92 8.54
CA GLU A 558 -25.18 -9.09 7.80
C GLU A 558 -25.01 -10.40 8.57
N ASN A 559 -24.00 -10.51 9.43
CA ASN A 559 -23.78 -11.65 10.30
C ASN A 559 -24.54 -11.59 11.63
N GLY A 560 -25.41 -10.58 11.84
CA GLY A 560 -26.27 -10.46 13.01
C GLY A 560 -25.66 -9.72 14.20
N THR A 561 -24.49 -9.11 14.05
CA THR A 561 -23.86 -8.31 15.12
C THR A 561 -24.49 -6.91 15.20
N ALA A 562 -24.81 -6.45 16.40
CA ALA A 562 -25.31 -5.10 16.61
C ALA A 562 -24.21 -4.07 16.30
N ILE A 563 -24.53 -3.09 15.45
CA ILE A 563 -23.62 -2.00 15.08
C ILE A 563 -23.80 -0.85 16.07
N THR A 564 -22.73 -0.48 16.75
CA THR A 564 -22.69 0.60 17.75
C THR A 564 -21.37 1.35 17.62
N ASN A 565 -21.25 2.51 18.29
CA ASN A 565 -19.97 3.24 18.33
C ASN A 565 -18.86 2.35 18.89
N GLN A 566 -17.83 2.15 18.09
CA GLN A 566 -16.64 1.35 18.42
C GLN A 566 -15.37 2.22 18.54
N LEU A 567 -15.43 3.45 18.01
CA LEU A 567 -14.25 4.28 17.78
C LEU A 567 -14.27 5.60 18.58
N SER A 568 -15.07 5.68 19.64
CA SER A 568 -15.16 6.87 20.51
C SER A 568 -13.81 7.33 21.07
N CYS A 569 -12.80 6.42 21.14
CA CYS A 569 -11.44 6.75 21.55
C CYS A 569 -10.70 7.64 20.55
N ALA A 570 -11.21 7.78 19.32
CA ALA A 570 -10.63 8.61 18.26
C ALA A 570 -11.40 9.92 18.03
N ASP A 571 -12.54 10.12 18.67
CA ASP A 571 -13.33 11.35 18.55
C ASP A 571 -13.04 12.28 19.73
N PRO A 572 -12.41 13.46 19.51
CA PRO A 572 -12.13 14.40 20.59
C PRO A 572 -13.38 14.87 21.34
N ASN A 573 -14.54 14.83 20.70
CA ASN A 573 -15.83 15.25 21.31
C ASN A 573 -16.47 14.14 22.17
N LEU A 574 -15.96 12.91 22.11
CA LEU A 574 -16.45 11.75 22.87
C LEU A 574 -15.41 11.19 23.84
N TYR A 575 -14.13 11.38 23.56
CA TYR A 575 -13.05 10.84 24.35
C TYR A 575 -12.73 11.70 25.57
N GLU A 576 -12.93 11.17 26.77
CA GLU A 576 -12.74 11.88 28.05
C GLU A 576 -11.30 12.39 28.31
N GLY A 577 -10.32 11.89 27.56
CA GLY A 577 -8.90 12.26 27.68
C GLY A 577 -8.52 13.53 26.93
N VAL A 578 -9.45 14.20 26.26
CA VAL A 578 -9.26 15.47 25.55
C VAL A 578 -10.23 16.50 26.12
N ASP A 579 -9.71 17.68 26.50
CA ASP A 579 -10.51 18.78 27.05
C ASP A 579 -11.04 19.72 25.96
N GLU A 580 -10.40 19.72 24.77
CA GLU A 580 -10.75 20.58 23.65
C GLU A 580 -11.89 19.99 22.82
N THR A 581 -12.78 20.87 22.34
CA THR A 581 -13.87 20.51 21.42
C THR A 581 -13.43 20.80 19.99
N VAL A 582 -13.70 19.87 19.09
CA VAL A 582 -13.46 20.02 17.66
C VAL A 582 -14.77 20.34 16.94
N THR A 583 -14.76 21.41 16.15
CA THR A 583 -15.86 21.71 15.22
C THR A 583 -15.59 20.98 13.92
N TRP A 584 -16.42 19.99 13.59
CA TRP A 584 -16.35 19.28 12.31
C TRP A 584 -16.88 20.16 11.18
N LEU A 585 -16.32 20.02 9.98
CA LEU A 585 -16.82 20.69 8.78
C LEU A 585 -18.26 20.25 8.51
N SER A 586 -19.17 21.22 8.31
CA SER A 586 -20.58 20.96 8.11
C SER A 586 -21.16 21.75 6.94
N ARG A 587 -21.96 21.07 6.09
CA ARG A 587 -22.71 21.73 5.02
C ARG A 587 -23.83 22.65 5.54
N SER A 588 -24.18 22.54 6.81
CA SER A 588 -25.13 23.47 7.42
C SER A 588 -24.59 24.89 7.54
N ASP A 589 -23.27 25.05 7.65
CA ASP A 589 -22.59 26.36 7.76
C ASP A 589 -21.13 26.25 7.29
N TRP A 590 -20.91 26.18 5.97
CA TRP A 590 -19.58 26.06 5.38
C TRP A 590 -18.58 27.10 5.89
N ASN A 591 -18.95 28.37 5.81
CA ASN A 591 -18.01 29.44 6.20
C ASN A 591 -17.76 29.53 7.72
N GLY A 592 -18.69 29.03 8.54
CA GLY A 592 -18.56 29.01 9.99
C GLY A 592 -17.80 27.78 10.51
N THR A 593 -17.69 26.71 9.71
CA THR A 593 -17.07 25.45 10.13
C THR A 593 -15.84 25.06 9.32
N LEU A 594 -15.53 25.78 8.21
CA LEU A 594 -14.32 25.53 7.44
C LEU A 594 -13.09 25.71 8.34
N PRO A 595 -12.19 24.69 8.41
CA PRO A 595 -10.98 24.79 9.22
C PRO A 595 -10.12 26.01 8.79
N THR A 596 -9.73 26.83 9.75
CA THR A 596 -8.84 27.98 9.53
C THR A 596 -7.55 27.88 10.34
N GLU A 597 -7.54 27.00 11.34
CA GLU A 597 -6.39 26.69 12.19
C GLU A 597 -6.50 25.28 12.75
N THR A 598 -5.40 24.64 13.04
CA THR A 598 -5.36 23.33 13.68
C THR A 598 -5.74 23.47 15.16
N VAL A 599 -6.73 22.70 15.61
CA VAL A 599 -7.08 22.60 17.03
C VAL A 599 -5.92 21.97 17.80
N LYS A 600 -5.48 22.64 18.88
CA LYS A 600 -4.34 22.19 19.68
C LYS A 600 -4.84 21.34 20.84
N LEU A 601 -4.55 20.04 20.78
CA LEU A 601 -4.89 19.09 21.85
C LEU A 601 -3.82 19.08 22.93
N THR A 602 -4.26 19.16 24.21
CA THR A 602 -3.39 19.19 25.40
C THR A 602 -3.23 17.79 25.99
N LEU A 603 -2.02 17.44 26.41
CA LEU A 603 -1.75 16.18 27.11
C LEU A 603 -2.34 16.18 28.52
N THR A 604 -3.55 15.66 28.67
CA THR A 604 -4.15 15.34 29.99
C THR A 604 -3.48 14.12 30.62
N GLU A 605 -3.73 13.86 31.90
CA GLU A 605 -3.21 12.67 32.56
C GLU A 605 -3.82 11.37 32.00
N LEU A 606 -5.08 11.38 31.54
CA LEU A 606 -5.71 10.24 30.90
C LEU A 606 -5.10 9.98 29.54
N LEU A 607 -4.97 11.02 28.71
CA LEU A 607 -4.33 10.90 27.39
C LEU A 607 -2.89 10.38 27.51
N LYS A 608 -2.11 10.87 28.47
CA LYS A 608 -0.76 10.33 28.74
C LYS A 608 -0.78 8.86 29.14
N LYS A 609 -1.77 8.40 29.91
CA LYS A 609 -1.94 7.00 30.28
C LYS A 609 -2.22 6.14 29.01
N ASP A 610 -3.08 6.62 28.10
CA ASP A 610 -3.52 5.86 26.94
C ASP A 610 -2.49 5.88 25.80
N LEU A 611 -1.60 6.87 25.76
CA LEU A 611 -0.47 6.94 24.81
C LEU A 611 0.72 6.04 25.20
N LYS A 612 0.62 5.20 26.25
CA LYS A 612 1.69 4.27 26.62
C LYS A 612 1.96 3.23 25.53
N ASP A 613 3.20 2.76 25.51
CA ASP A 613 3.62 1.72 24.57
C ASP A 613 2.91 0.38 24.83
N ILE A 614 2.70 0.01 26.08
CA ILE A 614 1.91 -1.16 26.51
C ILE A 614 0.86 -0.69 27.50
N ARG A 615 -0.40 -0.91 27.17
CA ARG A 615 -1.55 -0.47 27.96
C ARG A 615 -2.09 -1.57 28.88
N TYR A 616 -1.84 -2.85 28.52
CA TYR A 616 -2.36 -3.99 29.28
C TYR A 616 -2.03 -3.92 30.78
N ASP A 617 -3.09 -3.96 31.60
CA ASP A 617 -3.04 -4.16 33.05
C ASP A 617 -3.97 -5.33 33.40
N PRO A 618 -3.47 -6.42 34.02
CA PRO A 618 -4.31 -7.56 34.42
C PRO A 618 -5.50 -7.18 35.32
N ALA A 619 -5.41 -6.03 36.01
CA ALA A 619 -6.48 -5.57 36.91
C ALA A 619 -7.73 -5.07 36.15
N ASP A 620 -7.58 -4.72 34.88
CA ASP A 620 -8.67 -4.22 34.04
C ASP A 620 -9.50 -5.36 33.40
N TYR A 621 -9.11 -6.63 33.61
CA TYR A 621 -9.75 -7.80 32.99
C TYR A 621 -10.34 -8.76 34.00
N GLU A 622 -11.46 -9.39 33.63
CA GLU A 622 -12.04 -10.48 34.41
C GLU A 622 -11.13 -11.72 34.39
N SER A 623 -11.13 -12.46 35.50
CA SER A 623 -10.36 -13.70 35.58
C SER A 623 -10.98 -14.79 34.73
N VAL A 624 -10.21 -15.41 33.85
CA VAL A 624 -10.59 -16.57 33.03
C VAL A 624 -9.76 -17.79 33.43
N GLU A 625 -10.23 -18.99 33.07
CA GLU A 625 -9.46 -20.23 33.29
C GLU A 625 -8.31 -20.33 32.27
N MET A 626 -7.18 -20.90 32.72
CA MET A 626 -6.05 -21.18 31.83
C MET A 626 -6.48 -22.22 30.77
N PRO A 627 -6.33 -21.94 29.46
CA PRO A 627 -6.66 -22.93 28.45
C PRO A 627 -5.76 -24.17 28.49
N THR A 628 -6.25 -25.28 27.96
CA THR A 628 -5.47 -26.52 27.84
C THR A 628 -4.33 -26.33 26.83
N LEU A 629 -3.12 -26.75 27.21
CA LEU A 629 -1.93 -26.71 26.35
C LEU A 629 -1.18 -28.04 26.40
N GLY A 630 -0.56 -28.43 25.27
CA GLY A 630 0.31 -29.59 25.16
C GLY A 630 -0.40 -30.94 25.23
N ALA A 631 -1.72 -30.98 24.98
CA ALA A 631 -2.48 -32.22 24.85
C ALA A 631 -1.94 -33.13 23.73
N LYS A 632 -2.33 -34.38 23.74
CA LYS A 632 -1.91 -35.37 22.74
C LYS A 632 -3.13 -36.01 22.05
N ASN A 633 -3.90 -35.16 21.38
CA ASN A 633 -5.16 -35.58 20.71
C ASN A 633 -4.91 -36.27 19.38
N GLY A 634 -3.74 -35.99 18.74
CA GLY A 634 -3.32 -36.55 17.48
C GLY A 634 -4.02 -35.95 16.25
N VAL A 635 -4.64 -34.77 16.41
CA VAL A 635 -5.26 -34.00 15.34
C VAL A 635 -4.17 -33.22 14.62
N LYS A 636 -4.18 -33.23 13.29
CA LYS A 636 -3.25 -32.51 12.43
C LYS A 636 -3.94 -31.35 11.73
N LEU A 637 -3.20 -30.35 11.29
CA LEU A 637 -3.77 -29.24 10.49
C LEU A 637 -4.42 -29.75 9.20
N TYR A 638 -3.89 -30.82 8.60
CA TYR A 638 -4.48 -31.51 7.47
C TYR A 638 -5.97 -31.88 7.70
N ASP A 639 -6.31 -32.30 8.91
CA ASP A 639 -7.67 -32.69 9.28
C ASP A 639 -8.68 -31.53 9.34
N MET A 640 -8.16 -30.29 9.24
CA MET A 640 -8.93 -29.05 9.36
C MET A 640 -9.25 -28.41 8.02
N ILE A 641 -8.65 -28.89 6.92
CA ILE A 641 -8.87 -28.35 5.57
C ILE A 641 -10.38 -28.31 5.24
N GLY A 642 -10.89 -27.13 4.92
CA GLY A 642 -12.28 -26.91 4.53
C GLY A 642 -13.31 -27.00 5.66
N LEU A 643 -12.89 -27.11 6.92
CA LEU A 643 -13.79 -26.98 8.06
C LEU A 643 -14.16 -25.53 8.33
N ASP A 644 -15.37 -25.30 8.82
CA ASP A 644 -15.82 -23.99 9.29
C ASP A 644 -14.94 -23.51 10.45
N TYR A 645 -14.75 -22.18 10.58
CA TYR A 645 -13.96 -21.59 11.66
C TYR A 645 -14.48 -22.01 13.04
N ASN A 646 -15.80 -22.13 13.19
CA ASN A 646 -16.46 -22.49 14.45
C ASN A 646 -16.61 -24.01 14.68
N ASP A 647 -15.97 -24.87 13.86
CA ASP A 647 -16.01 -26.32 14.06
C ASP A 647 -15.31 -26.69 15.37
N PRO A 648 -15.95 -27.43 16.30
CA PRO A 648 -15.37 -27.76 17.61
C PRO A 648 -14.06 -28.57 17.54
N LYS A 649 -13.73 -29.16 16.40
CA LYS A 649 -12.47 -29.88 16.19
C LYS A 649 -11.24 -28.97 16.27
N TRP A 650 -11.43 -27.67 16.03
CA TRP A 650 -10.37 -26.68 16.25
C TRP A 650 -9.89 -26.63 17.70
N ASP A 651 -10.79 -26.77 18.68
CA ASP A 651 -10.41 -26.84 20.09
C ASP A 651 -9.50 -28.05 20.38
N GLU A 652 -9.80 -29.21 19.78
CA GLU A 652 -8.96 -30.41 19.94
C GLU A 652 -7.56 -30.22 19.35
N LEU A 653 -7.46 -29.49 18.24
CA LEU A 653 -6.17 -29.17 17.58
C LEU A 653 -5.37 -28.17 18.42
N LEU A 654 -6.01 -27.07 18.83
CA LEU A 654 -5.36 -25.97 19.56
C LEU A 654 -4.88 -26.41 20.95
N ASP A 655 -5.58 -27.31 21.63
CA ASP A 655 -5.19 -27.91 22.90
C ASP A 655 -3.82 -28.61 22.85
N GLN A 656 -3.36 -29.05 21.67
CA GLN A 656 -2.06 -29.70 21.49
C GLN A 656 -0.90 -28.71 21.44
N MET A 657 -1.16 -27.44 21.13
CA MET A 657 -0.11 -26.43 21.04
C MET A 657 0.52 -26.17 22.40
N THR A 658 1.80 -25.92 22.40
CA THR A 658 2.54 -25.43 23.57
C THR A 658 2.58 -23.90 23.57
N PHE A 659 2.79 -23.32 24.74
CA PHE A 659 3.00 -21.86 24.84
C PHE A 659 4.13 -21.36 23.92
N ASP A 660 5.23 -22.13 23.83
CA ASP A 660 6.40 -21.73 23.04
C ASP A 660 6.07 -21.77 21.54
N GLU A 661 5.25 -22.74 21.07
CA GLU A 661 4.78 -22.77 19.68
C GLU A 661 3.83 -21.61 19.38
N MET A 662 2.91 -21.28 20.28
CA MET A 662 2.04 -20.13 20.12
C MET A 662 2.86 -18.82 20.07
N ASN A 663 3.82 -18.64 20.99
CA ASN A 663 4.69 -17.48 21.00
C ASN A 663 5.50 -17.34 19.70
N SER A 664 5.98 -18.47 19.14
CA SER A 664 6.73 -18.46 17.89
C SER A 664 5.83 -18.16 16.69
N LEU A 665 4.65 -18.81 16.57
CA LEU A 665 3.72 -18.55 15.46
C LEU A 665 3.26 -17.10 15.44
N ILE A 666 2.99 -16.49 16.60
CA ILE A 666 2.53 -15.12 16.70
C ILE A 666 3.65 -14.11 16.47
N GLY A 667 4.84 -14.31 17.01
CA GLY A 667 5.84 -13.25 17.16
C GLY A 667 7.14 -13.42 16.38
N ASP A 668 7.40 -14.57 15.74
CA ASP A 668 8.62 -14.82 14.96
C ASP A 668 8.38 -14.70 13.44
N ALA A 669 7.23 -14.23 13.00
CA ALA A 669 6.94 -13.97 11.59
C ALA A 669 7.79 -12.81 11.06
N PHE A 670 8.31 -12.96 9.86
CA PHE A 670 8.91 -11.88 9.07
C PHE A 670 8.92 -12.35 7.61
N HIS A 671 7.92 -11.97 6.84
CA HIS A 671 7.64 -12.52 5.51
C HIS A 671 7.47 -14.05 5.51
N TRP A 672 7.05 -14.61 6.65
CA TRP A 672 6.79 -16.05 6.85
C TRP A 672 5.79 -16.26 7.97
N THR A 673 5.04 -17.37 7.92
CA THR A 673 4.45 -17.97 9.12
C THR A 673 5.34 -19.10 9.64
N MET A 674 5.40 -19.26 10.96
CA MET A 674 6.25 -20.29 11.58
C MET A 674 5.57 -21.66 11.55
N PRO A 675 6.29 -22.75 11.28
CA PRO A 675 5.71 -24.08 11.34
C PRO A 675 5.36 -24.49 12.79
N VAL A 676 4.26 -25.22 12.97
CA VAL A 676 3.83 -25.69 14.31
C VAL A 676 3.88 -27.23 14.33
N LYS A 677 4.91 -27.75 15.00
CA LYS A 677 5.21 -29.19 14.99
C LYS A 677 4.14 -30.04 15.71
N SER A 678 3.56 -29.55 16.80
CA SER A 678 2.58 -30.31 17.59
C SER A 678 1.31 -30.67 16.81
N VAL A 679 0.99 -29.90 15.78
CA VAL A 679 -0.19 -30.05 14.93
C VAL A 679 0.16 -30.30 13.44
N GLU A 680 1.42 -30.56 13.14
CA GLU A 680 1.96 -30.77 11.80
C GLU A 680 1.55 -29.67 10.81
N ALA A 681 1.53 -28.39 11.26
CA ALA A 681 1.27 -27.24 10.41
C ALA A 681 2.56 -26.80 9.71
N PRO A 682 2.56 -26.66 8.37
CA PRO A 682 3.71 -26.09 7.65
C PRO A 682 3.85 -24.61 7.96
N GLY A 683 5.06 -24.06 7.78
CA GLY A 683 5.22 -22.62 7.61
C GLY A 683 4.76 -22.20 6.21
N THR A 684 4.51 -20.92 6.04
CA THR A 684 4.22 -20.34 4.73
C THR A 684 5.21 -19.23 4.42
N ARG A 685 5.27 -18.83 3.18
CA ARG A 685 6.02 -17.65 2.75
C ARG A 685 5.07 -16.55 2.34
N ASP A 686 5.41 -15.32 2.72
CA ASP A 686 4.58 -14.15 2.51
C ASP A 686 5.39 -13.06 1.78
N GLU A 687 4.74 -12.25 0.93
CA GLU A 687 5.46 -11.23 0.16
C GLU A 687 4.57 -10.02 -0.15
N ASN A 688 5.20 -8.85 -0.40
CA ASN A 688 4.52 -7.64 -0.81
C ASN A 688 3.97 -7.73 -2.25
N GLY A 689 2.92 -6.95 -2.55
CA GLY A 689 2.44 -6.90 -3.91
C GLY A 689 1.19 -6.08 -4.19
N PRO A 690 1.14 -4.76 -3.89
CA PRO A 690 0.01 -3.91 -4.30
C PRO A 690 -0.13 -3.82 -5.83
N GLN A 691 0.96 -3.64 -6.54
CA GLN A 691 1.01 -3.58 -8.02
C GLN A 691 1.44 -4.91 -8.66
N GLY A 692 1.11 -6.04 -8.02
CA GLY A 692 1.65 -7.35 -8.33
C GLY A 692 2.82 -7.72 -7.43
N LEU A 693 3.16 -9.01 -7.41
CA LEU A 693 4.17 -9.56 -6.53
C LEU A 693 5.51 -8.84 -6.70
N THR A 694 6.02 -8.22 -5.64
CA THR A 694 7.25 -7.44 -5.67
C THR A 694 8.44 -8.22 -5.15
N ALA A 695 9.64 -7.71 -5.43
CA ALA A 695 10.84 -8.20 -4.77
C ALA A 695 10.78 -7.94 -3.29
N SER A 696 11.10 -8.96 -2.50
CA SER A 696 11.39 -8.78 -1.08
C SER A 696 12.38 -7.62 -0.89
N LEU A 697 12.07 -6.70 0.04
CA LEU A 697 12.99 -5.65 0.47
C LEU A 697 14.40 -6.17 0.81
N LEU A 698 14.51 -7.45 1.11
CA LEU A 698 15.73 -8.13 1.51
C LEU A 698 16.46 -8.83 0.34
N GLY A 699 15.88 -8.84 -0.86
CA GLY A 699 16.51 -9.22 -2.13
C GLY A 699 16.72 -10.72 -2.37
N ASN A 700 16.77 -11.09 -3.64
CA ASN A 700 17.02 -12.43 -4.19
C ASN A 700 15.86 -13.41 -4.12
N ASP A 701 14.83 -13.09 -4.87
CA ASP A 701 13.73 -14.01 -4.99
C ASP A 701 13.52 -14.51 -6.41
N LYS A 702 13.23 -15.83 -6.52
CA LYS A 702 12.76 -16.43 -7.77
C LYS A 702 11.42 -15.83 -8.23
N SER A 703 10.64 -15.27 -7.31
CA SER A 703 9.35 -14.65 -7.57
C SER A 703 9.42 -13.50 -8.59
N GLN A 704 10.52 -12.75 -8.62
CA GLN A 704 10.70 -11.65 -9.57
C GLN A 704 10.80 -12.09 -11.04
N LEU A 705 11.20 -13.33 -11.33
CA LEU A 705 11.42 -13.78 -12.70
C LEU A 705 10.10 -14.00 -13.48
N THR A 706 8.98 -14.15 -12.78
CA THR A 706 7.67 -14.47 -13.36
C THR A 706 6.57 -13.50 -12.96
N ALA A 707 6.83 -12.62 -11.99
CA ALA A 707 5.84 -11.68 -11.49
C ALA A 707 5.53 -10.59 -12.53
N THR A 708 4.25 -10.29 -12.69
CA THR A 708 3.78 -9.17 -13.50
C THR A 708 3.79 -7.90 -12.66
N ALA A 709 4.43 -6.85 -13.15
CA ALA A 709 4.37 -5.52 -12.56
C ALA A 709 3.25 -4.72 -13.25
N PHE A 710 2.10 -4.62 -12.60
CA PHE A 710 0.95 -3.89 -13.10
C PHE A 710 1.14 -2.38 -13.00
N THR A 711 0.19 -1.61 -13.53
CA THR A 711 0.07 -0.15 -13.33
C THR A 711 -0.13 0.18 -11.85
N SER A 712 -0.08 1.47 -11.48
CA SER A 712 -0.52 1.89 -10.16
C SER A 712 -2.01 1.55 -9.91
N GLU A 713 -2.38 1.39 -8.64
CA GLU A 713 -3.74 0.98 -8.27
C GLU A 713 -4.80 2.02 -8.68
N ASP A 714 -4.46 3.31 -8.74
CA ASP A 714 -5.33 4.36 -9.26
C ASP A 714 -5.65 4.19 -10.75
N VAL A 715 -4.68 3.74 -11.58
CA VAL A 715 -4.94 3.39 -13.00
C VAL A 715 -5.82 2.16 -13.10
N MET A 716 -5.59 1.15 -12.25
CA MET A 716 -6.48 -0.02 -12.18
C MET A 716 -7.90 0.40 -11.85
N ALA A 717 -8.09 1.28 -10.86
CA ALA A 717 -9.40 1.79 -10.46
C ALA A 717 -10.03 2.69 -11.54
N ALA A 718 -9.24 3.46 -12.28
CA ALA A 718 -9.70 4.32 -13.37
C ALA A 718 -10.31 3.54 -14.55
N THR A 719 -10.14 2.24 -14.60
CA THR A 719 -10.88 1.38 -15.53
C THR A 719 -12.37 1.30 -15.20
N PHE A 720 -12.77 1.45 -13.93
CA PHE A 720 -14.15 1.18 -13.43
C PHE A 720 -14.67 -0.18 -13.94
N ASN A 721 -13.80 -1.17 -13.99
CA ASN A 721 -14.08 -2.47 -14.59
C ASN A 721 -13.65 -3.61 -13.64
N THR A 722 -14.64 -4.18 -12.92
CA THR A 722 -14.39 -5.27 -11.96
C THR A 722 -13.96 -6.58 -12.59
N GLU A 723 -14.26 -6.79 -13.89
CA GLU A 723 -13.79 -7.96 -14.64
C GLU A 723 -12.26 -7.90 -14.84
N ILE A 724 -11.74 -6.71 -15.15
CA ILE A 724 -10.28 -6.49 -15.23
C ILE A 724 -9.61 -6.75 -13.87
N MET A 725 -10.21 -6.31 -12.76
CA MET A 725 -9.67 -6.57 -11.42
C MET A 725 -9.63 -8.07 -11.11
N THR A 726 -10.65 -8.81 -11.54
CA THR A 726 -10.67 -10.28 -11.44
C THR A 726 -9.50 -10.92 -12.21
N GLU A 727 -9.22 -10.45 -13.43
CA GLU A 727 -8.09 -10.98 -14.22
C GLU A 727 -6.73 -10.57 -13.64
N ILE A 728 -6.61 -9.36 -13.07
CA ILE A 728 -5.41 -8.92 -12.32
C ILE A 728 -5.16 -9.86 -11.13
N GLY A 729 -6.18 -10.06 -10.29
CA GLY A 729 -6.09 -10.94 -9.13
C GLY A 729 -5.74 -12.38 -9.51
N LYS A 730 -6.30 -12.89 -10.61
CA LYS A 730 -5.94 -14.20 -11.16
C LYS A 730 -4.45 -14.30 -11.53
N VAL A 731 -3.89 -13.29 -12.20
CA VAL A 731 -2.45 -13.28 -12.55
C VAL A 731 -1.60 -13.20 -11.29
N ILE A 732 -1.92 -12.30 -10.36
CA ILE A 732 -1.19 -12.16 -9.09
C ILE A 732 -1.21 -13.47 -8.29
N GLY A 733 -2.39 -14.10 -8.15
CA GLY A 733 -2.52 -15.37 -7.45
C GLY A 733 -1.70 -16.50 -8.09
N ASN A 734 -1.65 -16.57 -9.43
CA ASN A 734 -0.80 -17.52 -10.14
C ASN A 734 0.69 -17.21 -10.02
N ASN A 735 1.08 -15.93 -10.00
CA ASN A 735 2.46 -15.54 -9.71
C ASN A 735 2.89 -15.98 -8.30
N CYS A 736 1.99 -15.84 -7.32
CA CYS A 736 2.22 -16.32 -5.96
C CYS A 736 2.38 -17.84 -5.89
N LEU A 737 1.51 -18.61 -6.57
CA LEU A 737 1.63 -20.06 -6.65
C LEU A 737 2.98 -20.52 -7.24
N GLU A 738 3.42 -19.90 -8.34
CA GLU A 738 4.72 -20.22 -8.98
C GLU A 738 5.90 -19.89 -8.07
N ALA A 739 5.74 -18.91 -7.20
CA ALA A 739 6.76 -18.44 -6.27
C ALA A 739 6.73 -19.09 -4.88
N ASP A 740 5.82 -20.06 -4.63
CA ASP A 740 5.56 -20.66 -3.31
C ASP A 740 5.18 -19.60 -2.25
N ILE A 741 4.40 -18.58 -2.63
CA ILE A 741 3.89 -17.55 -1.74
C ILE A 741 2.45 -17.88 -1.37
N ALA A 742 2.17 -18.00 -0.09
CA ALA A 742 0.83 -18.31 0.42
C ALA A 742 0.10 -17.10 1.04
N CYS A 743 0.80 -15.97 1.25
CA CYS A 743 0.20 -14.74 1.72
C CYS A 743 0.75 -13.53 0.96
N LEU A 744 -0.14 -12.65 0.48
CA LEU A 744 0.19 -11.41 -0.20
C LEU A 744 -0.07 -10.21 0.72
N TYR A 745 0.93 -9.34 0.91
CA TYR A 745 0.80 -8.05 1.59
C TYR A 745 0.37 -6.98 0.60
N GLY A 746 -0.92 -6.88 0.39
CA GLY A 746 -1.62 -6.05 -0.58
C GLY A 746 -3.03 -6.60 -0.80
N PRO A 747 -3.87 -5.90 -1.63
CA PRO A 747 -3.66 -4.57 -2.17
C PRO A 747 -3.68 -3.46 -1.10
N GLY A 748 -3.36 -2.23 -1.51
CA GLY A 748 -3.47 -1.05 -0.67
C GLY A 748 -4.87 -0.45 -0.71
N ASN A 749 -5.50 -0.25 0.45
CA ASN A 749 -6.90 0.19 0.52
C ASN A 749 -7.09 1.53 1.26
N ASN A 750 -6.01 2.27 1.56
CA ASN A 750 -6.18 3.59 2.14
C ASN A 750 -6.74 4.58 1.12
N ILE A 751 -7.20 5.74 1.60
CA ILE A 751 -7.85 6.76 0.77
C ILE A 751 -6.83 7.80 0.32
N HIS A 752 -6.98 8.33 -0.90
CA HIS A 752 -6.33 9.55 -1.36
C HIS A 752 -6.94 10.76 -0.64
N ARG A 753 -6.65 10.89 0.68
CA ARG A 753 -7.19 11.99 1.49
C ARG A 753 -6.73 13.34 0.97
N THR A 754 -5.48 13.41 0.49
CA THR A 754 -4.91 14.56 -0.21
C THR A 754 -4.09 14.12 -1.41
N PRO A 755 -3.86 15.00 -2.39
CA PRO A 755 -2.93 14.72 -3.49
C PRO A 755 -1.49 14.44 -3.04
N TYR A 756 -1.09 14.87 -1.84
CA TYR A 756 0.30 14.80 -1.37
C TYR A 756 0.65 13.54 -0.60
N GLY A 757 -0.28 12.60 -0.41
CA GLY A 757 0.01 11.31 0.21
C GLY A 757 1.11 10.55 -0.53
N GLY A 758 2.18 10.17 0.17
CA GLY A 758 3.35 9.55 -0.46
C GLY A 758 3.06 8.20 -1.12
N ARG A 759 2.07 7.48 -0.63
CA ARG A 759 1.71 6.12 -1.10
C ARG A 759 0.43 6.08 -1.94
N ASN A 760 -0.07 7.20 -2.46
CA ASN A 760 -1.26 7.21 -3.33
C ASN A 760 -1.13 6.25 -4.52
N PHE A 761 0.08 5.99 -5.04
CA PHE A 761 0.31 5.05 -6.13
C PHE A 761 -0.11 3.59 -5.84
N GLU A 762 -0.15 3.20 -4.57
CA GLU A 762 -0.58 1.87 -4.13
C GLU A 762 -1.93 1.91 -3.38
N TYR A 763 -2.75 2.94 -3.67
CA TYR A 763 -4.13 3.08 -3.22
C TYR A 763 -5.02 3.44 -4.41
N TYR A 764 -6.30 3.07 -4.37
CA TYR A 764 -7.15 3.13 -5.56
C TYR A 764 -7.73 4.51 -5.87
N SER A 765 -8.17 5.29 -4.84
CA SER A 765 -9.00 6.47 -5.07
C SER A 765 -9.22 7.33 -3.82
N GLU A 766 -9.74 8.56 -4.04
CA GLU A 766 -10.34 9.39 -3.00
C GLU A 766 -11.70 8.84 -2.50
N ASP A 767 -12.32 7.89 -3.23
CA ASP A 767 -13.63 7.33 -2.89
C ASP A 767 -13.52 5.91 -2.31
N GLY A 768 -14.06 5.72 -1.08
CA GLY A 768 -14.00 4.44 -0.38
C GLY A 768 -14.86 3.34 -1.00
N PHE A 769 -15.96 3.67 -1.70
CA PHE A 769 -16.79 2.67 -2.38
C PHE A 769 -16.08 2.13 -3.62
N LEU A 770 -15.53 3.01 -4.47
CA LEU A 770 -14.76 2.59 -5.64
C LEU A 770 -13.56 1.72 -5.21
N SER A 771 -12.76 2.21 -4.26
CA SER A 771 -11.61 1.49 -3.71
C SER A 771 -12.00 0.10 -3.19
N GLY A 772 -13.06 0.04 -2.39
CA GLY A 772 -13.54 -1.22 -1.83
C GLY A 772 -14.02 -2.21 -2.89
N MET A 773 -14.80 -1.76 -3.87
CA MET A 773 -15.32 -2.65 -4.91
C MET A 773 -14.23 -3.14 -5.86
N MET A 774 -13.29 -2.29 -6.29
CA MET A 774 -12.18 -2.72 -7.15
C MET A 774 -11.30 -3.73 -6.43
N SER A 775 -10.94 -3.44 -5.17
CA SER A 775 -10.18 -4.36 -4.32
C SER A 775 -10.92 -5.69 -4.06
N ALA A 776 -12.24 -5.68 -3.87
CA ALA A 776 -13.00 -6.89 -3.57
C ALA A 776 -12.87 -7.97 -4.66
N TYR A 777 -12.94 -7.58 -5.92
CA TYR A 777 -12.81 -8.49 -7.05
C TYR A 777 -11.37 -8.99 -7.26
N GLU A 778 -10.39 -8.14 -7.01
CA GLU A 778 -8.97 -8.51 -7.05
C GLU A 778 -8.65 -9.53 -5.94
N VAL A 779 -9.00 -9.20 -4.70
CA VAL A 779 -8.79 -10.04 -3.51
C VAL A 779 -9.42 -11.42 -3.69
N LYS A 780 -10.68 -11.44 -4.15
CA LYS A 780 -11.36 -12.72 -4.39
C LYS A 780 -10.60 -13.61 -5.36
N ALA A 781 -10.17 -13.05 -6.48
CA ALA A 781 -9.46 -13.81 -7.52
C ALA A 781 -8.07 -14.29 -7.06
N ILE A 782 -7.37 -13.52 -6.24
CA ILE A 782 -6.11 -13.95 -5.60
C ILE A 782 -6.38 -15.12 -4.66
N GLN A 783 -7.41 -15.02 -3.81
CA GLN A 783 -7.76 -16.04 -2.83
C GLN A 783 -8.28 -17.32 -3.49
N ASP A 784 -8.89 -17.27 -4.66
CA ASP A 784 -9.29 -18.43 -5.45
C ASP A 784 -8.07 -19.30 -5.86
N LYS A 785 -6.85 -18.79 -5.73
CA LYS A 785 -5.58 -19.53 -5.88
C LYS A 785 -4.98 -20.04 -4.55
N GLY A 786 -5.72 -19.91 -3.45
CA GLY A 786 -5.25 -20.29 -2.12
C GLY A 786 -4.20 -19.36 -1.54
N VAL A 787 -4.10 -18.13 -2.04
CA VAL A 787 -3.20 -17.13 -1.50
C VAL A 787 -3.96 -16.23 -0.53
N HIS A 788 -3.55 -16.17 0.73
CA HIS A 788 -4.12 -15.20 1.66
C HIS A 788 -3.84 -13.79 1.21
N VAL A 789 -4.81 -12.93 1.39
CA VAL A 789 -4.66 -11.51 1.14
C VAL A 789 -4.73 -10.77 2.47
N VAL A 790 -3.72 -9.98 2.79
CA VAL A 790 -3.75 -9.07 3.92
C VAL A 790 -3.70 -7.64 3.39
N MET A 791 -4.90 -7.08 3.20
CA MET A 791 -5.10 -5.73 2.70
C MET A 791 -4.47 -4.71 3.64
N LYS A 792 -3.86 -3.68 3.10
CA LYS A 792 -3.10 -2.71 3.89
C LYS A 792 -3.47 -1.27 3.59
N HIS A 793 -3.22 -0.35 4.54
CA HIS A 793 -2.86 -0.56 5.96
C HIS A 793 -4.08 -0.23 6.80
N PHE A 794 -4.58 -1.19 7.55
CA PHE A 794 -5.84 -1.08 8.30
C PHE A 794 -5.60 -0.38 9.66
N ALA A 795 -5.96 0.90 9.79
CA ALA A 795 -6.38 1.86 8.79
C ALA A 795 -5.76 3.24 9.09
N LEU A 796 -6.16 4.26 8.29
CA LEU A 796 -5.70 5.65 8.46
C LEU A 796 -4.20 5.86 8.18
N ASN A 797 -3.63 5.15 7.20
CA ASN A 797 -2.29 5.42 6.68
C ASN A 797 -2.36 6.31 5.43
N ASP A 798 -3.11 7.41 5.52
CA ASP A 798 -3.34 8.37 4.42
C ASP A 798 -2.26 9.47 4.39
N CYS A 799 -1.26 9.36 5.28
CA CYS A 799 -0.12 10.26 5.42
C CYS A 799 1.10 9.44 5.86
N GLU A 800 2.24 9.67 5.22
CA GLU A 800 3.49 8.99 5.55
C GLU A 800 4.32 9.73 6.62
N GLN A 801 4.11 11.05 6.75
CA GLN A 801 4.84 11.84 7.73
C GLN A 801 4.44 11.44 9.16
N ASP A 802 5.43 11.10 9.98
CA ASP A 802 5.27 10.65 11.37
C ASP A 802 4.34 9.42 11.55
N ARG A 803 3.99 8.68 10.48
CA ARG A 803 3.03 7.56 10.50
C ARG A 803 3.26 6.56 11.64
N ILE A 804 4.53 6.39 12.06
CA ILE A 804 4.88 5.47 13.16
C ILE A 804 4.45 6.08 14.51
N GLY A 805 3.19 5.85 14.87
CA GLY A 805 2.59 6.30 16.14
C GLY A 805 1.84 7.61 16.07
N LEU A 806 1.61 8.16 14.86
CA LEU A 806 0.76 9.32 14.63
C LEU A 806 -0.65 9.07 15.17
N GLY A 807 -1.14 9.95 16.05
CA GLY A 807 -2.53 9.94 16.51
C GLY A 807 -3.45 10.58 15.47
N VAL A 808 -4.41 9.82 14.93
CA VAL A 808 -5.42 10.36 14.00
C VAL A 808 -6.74 10.49 14.74
N TRP A 809 -7.29 11.70 14.73
CA TRP A 809 -8.54 12.04 15.40
C TRP A 809 -9.64 12.37 14.38
N LEU A 810 -10.78 11.69 14.49
CA LEU A 810 -11.92 11.83 13.59
C LEU A 810 -13.19 11.32 14.27
N ASN A 811 -14.38 11.72 13.76
CA ASN A 811 -15.64 11.14 14.21
C ASN A 811 -15.90 9.78 13.56
N GLU A 812 -16.80 8.99 14.14
CA GLU A 812 -17.04 7.63 13.67
C GLU A 812 -17.79 7.58 12.32
N GLN A 813 -18.58 8.61 11.97
CA GLN A 813 -19.19 8.73 10.65
C GLN A 813 -18.09 8.78 9.55
N ALA A 814 -17.13 9.70 9.68
CA ALA A 814 -16.02 9.81 8.73
C ALA A 814 -15.20 8.51 8.69
N ALA A 815 -14.94 7.91 9.85
CA ALA A 815 -14.24 6.64 9.94
C ALA A 815 -14.90 5.55 9.08
N ARG A 816 -16.21 5.36 9.23
CA ARG A 816 -16.97 4.27 8.59
C ARG A 816 -17.32 4.54 7.12
N GLU A 817 -17.68 5.78 6.78
CA GLU A 817 -18.19 6.13 5.44
C GLU A 817 -17.08 6.51 4.44
N VAL A 818 -15.86 6.79 4.92
CA VAL A 818 -14.73 7.16 4.07
C VAL A 818 -13.60 6.15 4.19
N TYR A 819 -12.94 6.10 5.35
CA TYR A 819 -11.66 5.38 5.51
C TYR A 819 -11.82 3.87 5.65
N LEU A 820 -12.81 3.40 6.41
CA LEU A 820 -13.08 1.97 6.57
C LEU A 820 -13.91 1.41 5.43
N LYS A 821 -14.65 2.25 4.69
CA LYS A 821 -15.46 1.82 3.54
C LYS A 821 -14.64 1.09 2.48
N ALA A 822 -13.41 1.51 2.26
CA ALA A 822 -12.49 0.88 1.32
C ALA A 822 -12.05 -0.54 1.72
N PHE A 823 -12.12 -0.88 3.01
CA PHE A 823 -11.77 -2.20 3.53
C PHE A 823 -13.01 -3.10 3.71
N GLN A 824 -14.21 -2.53 3.77
CA GLN A 824 -15.43 -3.26 4.04
C GLN A 824 -15.80 -4.20 2.90
N ALA A 825 -15.93 -3.69 1.67
CA ALA A 825 -16.34 -4.51 0.53
C ALA A 825 -15.37 -5.68 0.23
N PRO A 826 -14.04 -5.55 0.31
CA PRO A 826 -13.15 -6.69 0.19
C PRO A 826 -13.43 -7.81 1.19
N VAL A 827 -13.84 -7.50 2.43
CA VAL A 827 -14.21 -8.51 3.43
C VAL A 827 -15.57 -9.11 3.10
N GLU A 828 -16.60 -8.28 2.93
CA GLU A 828 -18.00 -8.73 2.80
C GLU A 828 -18.31 -9.30 1.41
N VAL A 829 -17.74 -8.75 0.33
CA VAL A 829 -17.97 -9.18 -1.07
C VAL A 829 -16.82 -10.05 -1.58
N GLY A 830 -15.57 -9.68 -1.27
CA GLY A 830 -14.37 -10.40 -1.70
C GLY A 830 -14.00 -11.58 -0.82
N ASN A 831 -14.66 -11.78 0.33
CA ASN A 831 -14.31 -12.76 1.37
C ASN A 831 -12.85 -12.65 1.80
N ALA A 832 -12.32 -11.41 1.90
CA ALA A 832 -10.95 -11.22 2.33
C ALA A 832 -10.72 -11.85 3.70
N ASN A 833 -9.69 -12.66 3.80
CA ASN A 833 -9.35 -13.40 5.00
C ASN A 833 -8.19 -12.81 5.78
N GLY A 834 -7.94 -11.50 5.64
CA GLY A 834 -6.96 -10.81 6.46
C GLY A 834 -6.75 -9.34 6.15
N VAL A 835 -6.10 -8.66 7.09
CA VAL A 835 -5.64 -7.27 6.96
C VAL A 835 -4.26 -7.11 7.57
N MET A 836 -3.51 -6.10 7.08
CA MET A 836 -2.28 -5.62 7.72
C MET A 836 -2.59 -4.34 8.49
N ILE A 837 -2.31 -4.35 9.79
CA ILE A 837 -2.55 -3.24 10.71
C ILE A 837 -1.57 -2.09 10.45
N ALA A 838 -2.11 -0.88 10.39
CA ALA A 838 -1.31 0.34 10.25
C ALA A 838 -0.51 0.69 11.52
N TYR A 839 0.54 1.49 11.33
CA TYR A 839 1.32 2.06 12.45
C TYR A 839 0.60 3.17 13.21
N THR A 840 -0.44 3.77 12.62
CA THR A 840 -1.17 4.90 13.18
C THR A 840 -1.91 4.53 14.46
N ARG A 841 -2.32 5.55 15.19
CA ARG A 841 -3.20 5.45 16.35
C ARG A 841 -4.56 6.02 16.00
N TRP A 842 -5.61 5.38 16.46
CA TRP A 842 -6.96 5.92 16.54
C TRP A 842 -7.06 6.77 17.81
N GLY A 843 -6.94 8.10 17.66
CA GLY A 843 -6.72 8.98 18.80
C GLY A 843 -5.47 8.56 19.59
N ALA A 844 -5.68 8.07 20.81
CA ALA A 844 -4.59 7.63 21.68
C ALA A 844 -4.16 6.17 21.46
N VAL A 845 -5.01 5.33 20.82
CA VAL A 845 -4.85 3.87 20.80
C VAL A 845 -4.23 3.41 19.49
N TRP A 846 -3.12 2.67 19.53
CA TRP A 846 -2.57 2.05 18.34
C TRP A 846 -3.62 1.19 17.61
N SER A 847 -3.67 1.25 16.28
CA SER A 847 -4.65 0.52 15.44
C SER A 847 -4.75 -0.97 15.82
N GLY A 848 -3.63 -1.66 15.99
CA GLY A 848 -3.60 -3.07 16.39
C GLY A 848 -3.92 -3.34 17.86
N GLY A 849 -3.91 -2.32 18.71
CA GLY A 849 -4.34 -2.40 20.12
C GLY A 849 -5.78 -1.90 20.32
N ASN A 850 -6.50 -1.57 19.25
CA ASN A 850 -7.87 -1.07 19.32
C ASN A 850 -8.87 -2.21 19.12
N TYR A 851 -9.45 -2.69 20.23
CA TYR A 851 -10.44 -3.78 20.23
C TYR A 851 -11.67 -3.44 19.38
N GLY A 852 -12.17 -2.19 19.46
CA GLY A 852 -13.32 -1.75 18.67
C GLY A 852 -13.07 -1.84 17.17
N LEU A 853 -11.86 -1.50 16.72
CA LEU A 853 -11.46 -1.60 15.32
C LEU A 853 -11.28 -3.05 14.86
N VAL A 854 -10.43 -3.80 15.56
CA VAL A 854 -10.00 -5.14 15.09
C VAL A 854 -11.04 -6.20 15.39
N THR A 855 -11.52 -6.29 16.64
CA THR A 855 -12.52 -7.28 17.00
C THR A 855 -13.94 -6.76 16.75
N GLY A 856 -14.25 -5.53 17.19
CA GLY A 856 -15.58 -4.96 17.04
C GLY A 856 -16.04 -4.87 15.60
N ILE A 857 -15.31 -4.13 14.78
CA ILE A 857 -15.68 -3.86 13.38
C ILE A 857 -15.23 -5.00 12.47
N LEU A 858 -13.92 -5.25 12.36
CA LEU A 858 -13.39 -6.17 11.35
C LEU A 858 -13.90 -7.60 11.53
N ARG A 859 -13.81 -8.16 12.76
CA ARG A 859 -14.21 -9.55 13.02
C ARG A 859 -15.70 -9.70 13.24
N ASN A 860 -16.28 -8.92 14.16
CA ASN A 860 -17.67 -9.15 14.57
C ASN A 860 -18.67 -8.55 13.59
N GLU A 861 -18.48 -7.30 13.14
CA GLU A 861 -19.43 -6.68 12.21
C GLU A 861 -19.25 -7.20 10.80
N TRP A 862 -18.01 -7.32 10.29
CA TRP A 862 -17.76 -7.73 8.89
C TRP A 862 -17.48 -9.22 8.72
N GLY A 863 -17.16 -9.97 9.79
CA GLY A 863 -16.99 -11.43 9.75
C GLY A 863 -15.63 -11.90 9.24
N CYS A 864 -14.55 -11.15 9.45
CA CYS A 864 -13.21 -11.59 9.07
C CYS A 864 -12.62 -12.58 10.08
N ASP A 865 -12.60 -13.86 9.75
CA ASP A 865 -12.06 -14.94 10.59
C ASP A 865 -10.57 -15.23 10.35
N GLY A 866 -9.96 -14.56 9.39
CA GLY A 866 -8.60 -14.85 8.95
C GLY A 866 -7.51 -14.11 9.72
N MET A 867 -6.35 -14.02 9.07
CA MET A 867 -5.11 -13.49 9.63
C MET A 867 -5.15 -11.96 9.76
N VAL A 868 -4.82 -11.44 10.93
CA VAL A 868 -4.55 -10.02 11.16
C VAL A 868 -3.09 -9.85 11.49
N ILE A 869 -2.32 -9.37 10.52
CA ILE A 869 -0.88 -9.16 10.63
C ILE A 869 -0.58 -7.69 10.95
N THR A 870 0.52 -7.41 11.64
CA THR A 870 1.02 -6.04 11.78
C THR A 870 1.81 -5.63 10.53
N ASP A 871 1.92 -4.33 10.26
CA ASP A 871 3.06 -3.80 9.51
C ASP A 871 4.36 -4.16 10.25
N ASN A 872 5.53 -3.99 9.58
CA ASN A 872 6.81 -4.44 10.14
C ASN A 872 7.06 -3.88 11.54
N VAL A 873 7.36 -4.76 12.52
CA VAL A 873 7.57 -4.36 13.91
C VAL A 873 8.92 -3.65 14.08
N LEU A 874 8.90 -2.34 14.01
CA LEU A 874 10.06 -1.46 14.15
C LEU A 874 10.17 -0.81 15.54
N THR A 875 9.12 -0.89 16.36
CA THR A 875 9.02 -0.19 17.63
C THR A 875 8.27 -1.00 18.69
N GLN A 876 8.50 -0.66 19.97
CA GLN A 876 7.91 -1.39 21.10
C GLN A 876 6.43 -1.09 21.36
N TYR A 877 5.85 -0.01 20.80
CA TYR A 877 4.42 0.26 20.96
C TYR A 877 3.56 -0.67 20.11
N VAL A 878 4.11 -1.22 19.02
CA VAL A 878 3.54 -2.38 18.30
C VAL A 878 3.85 -3.61 19.16
N ASN A 879 3.03 -3.88 20.16
CA ASN A 879 3.33 -4.84 21.21
C ASN A 879 2.42 -6.07 21.22
N GLY A 880 2.93 -7.17 21.80
CA GLY A 880 2.22 -8.44 21.84
C GLY A 880 0.94 -8.43 22.69
N PRO A 881 0.99 -7.98 23.96
CA PRO A 881 -0.18 -8.03 24.85
C PRO A 881 -1.40 -7.28 24.33
N ASP A 882 -1.26 -5.98 23.99
CA ASP A 882 -2.39 -5.17 23.53
C ASP A 882 -2.95 -5.68 22.20
N GLY A 883 -2.05 -6.12 21.28
CA GLY A 883 -2.46 -6.59 19.98
C GLY A 883 -3.22 -7.92 20.03
N VAL A 884 -2.73 -8.94 20.73
CA VAL A 884 -3.47 -10.23 20.81
C VAL A 884 -4.82 -10.05 21.51
N LEU A 885 -4.92 -9.16 22.49
CA LEU A 885 -6.19 -8.84 23.15
C LEU A 885 -7.17 -8.10 22.23
N ALA A 886 -6.66 -7.29 21.31
CA ALA A 886 -7.48 -6.60 20.34
C ALA A 886 -7.85 -7.45 19.12
N GLY A 887 -7.21 -8.62 18.92
CA GLY A 887 -7.49 -9.53 17.81
C GLY A 887 -6.42 -9.61 16.73
N VAL A 888 -5.24 -8.98 16.93
CA VAL A 888 -4.06 -9.20 16.07
C VAL A 888 -3.56 -10.63 16.25
N SER A 889 -3.34 -11.33 15.15
CA SER A 889 -3.00 -12.75 15.20
C SER A 889 -1.53 -13.05 14.92
N ILE A 890 -0.83 -12.18 14.19
CA ILE A 890 0.58 -12.40 13.82
C ILE A 890 1.31 -11.05 13.67
N TYR A 891 2.61 -11.06 13.94
CA TYR A 891 3.44 -9.86 13.91
C TYR A 891 4.55 -10.03 12.87
N ASP A 892 4.61 -9.15 11.87
CA ASP A 892 5.70 -9.11 10.89
C ASP A 892 6.97 -8.54 11.55
N ALA A 893 7.63 -9.36 12.36
CA ALA A 893 8.68 -8.93 13.28
C ALA A 893 10.07 -9.31 12.80
N MET A 894 10.80 -8.34 12.22
CA MET A 894 12.24 -8.49 11.93
C MET A 894 13.06 -8.65 13.22
N MET A 895 12.57 -8.16 14.35
CA MET A 895 13.22 -8.21 15.67
C MET A 895 12.30 -8.85 16.71
N SER A 896 12.88 -9.50 17.70
CA SER A 896 12.18 -10.29 18.73
C SER A 896 11.42 -9.47 19.80
N PHE A 897 10.91 -8.27 19.48
CA PHE A 897 10.19 -7.46 20.46
C PHE A 897 8.94 -8.13 21.00
N VAL A 898 8.23 -8.87 20.16
CA VAL A 898 7.00 -9.57 20.54
C VAL A 898 7.32 -10.85 21.28
N THR A 899 8.17 -11.70 20.71
CA THR A 899 8.60 -12.96 21.32
C THR A 899 9.39 -12.80 22.61
N ASP A 900 10.00 -11.64 22.86
CA ASP A 900 10.66 -11.31 24.13
C ASP A 900 9.67 -10.74 25.20
N THR A 901 8.47 -10.30 24.75
CA THR A 901 7.46 -9.67 25.63
C THR A 901 6.40 -10.66 26.13
N LEU A 902 5.79 -11.44 25.24
CA LEU A 902 4.73 -12.39 25.56
C LEU A 902 5.11 -13.43 26.61
N PRO A 903 6.36 -13.97 26.68
CA PRO A 903 6.76 -14.92 27.71
C PRO A 903 6.63 -14.41 29.14
N LYS A 904 6.56 -13.10 29.36
CA LYS A 904 6.32 -12.51 30.70
C LYS A 904 4.91 -12.84 31.19
N TYR A 905 3.99 -13.12 30.28
CA TYR A 905 2.57 -13.37 30.54
C TYR A 905 2.18 -14.86 30.41
N LYS A 906 3.15 -15.79 30.35
CA LYS A 906 2.85 -17.23 30.15
C LYS A 906 2.00 -17.87 31.25
N ASN A 907 1.88 -17.25 32.42
CA ASN A 907 1.01 -17.68 33.49
C ASN A 907 -0.23 -16.79 33.65
N ASP A 908 -0.46 -15.89 32.72
CA ASP A 908 -1.62 -15.01 32.67
C ASP A 908 -2.70 -15.62 31.77
N PRO A 909 -3.83 -16.11 32.34
CA PRO A 909 -4.84 -16.80 31.55
C PRO A 909 -5.48 -15.93 30.47
N VAL A 910 -5.59 -14.62 30.70
CA VAL A 910 -6.20 -13.67 29.77
C VAL A 910 -5.36 -13.60 28.49
N ILE A 911 -4.05 -13.35 28.63
CA ILE A 911 -3.13 -13.29 27.49
C ILE A 911 -3.00 -14.65 26.80
N VAL A 912 -2.90 -15.75 27.56
CA VAL A 912 -2.75 -17.09 26.95
C VAL A 912 -4.01 -17.49 26.17
N THR A 913 -5.21 -17.11 26.63
CA THR A 913 -6.46 -17.32 25.88
C THR A 913 -6.46 -16.50 24.58
N ALA A 914 -6.07 -15.22 24.64
CA ALA A 914 -5.95 -14.38 23.45
C ALA A 914 -4.90 -14.91 22.47
N MET A 915 -3.77 -15.44 22.96
CA MET A 915 -2.77 -16.07 22.09
C MET A 915 -3.31 -17.34 21.43
N ARG A 916 -4.12 -18.14 22.12
CA ARG A 916 -4.77 -19.32 21.56
C ARG A 916 -5.71 -18.94 20.41
N GLU A 917 -6.50 -17.87 20.60
CA GLU A 917 -7.37 -17.33 19.56
C GLU A 917 -6.58 -16.80 18.36
N ALA A 918 -5.52 -16.05 18.61
CA ALA A 918 -4.61 -15.59 17.57
C ALA A 918 -4.04 -16.76 16.74
N CYS A 919 -3.65 -17.85 17.39
CA CYS A 919 -3.21 -19.07 16.71
C CYS A 919 -4.33 -19.76 15.90
N HIS A 920 -5.58 -19.71 16.38
CA HIS A 920 -6.73 -20.23 15.64
C HIS A 920 -6.89 -19.51 14.30
N HIS A 921 -6.94 -18.18 14.31
CA HIS A 921 -7.00 -17.36 13.09
C HIS A 921 -5.86 -17.70 12.11
N ASN A 922 -4.62 -17.79 12.60
CA ASN A 922 -3.46 -18.10 11.75
C ASN A 922 -3.55 -19.50 11.15
N LEU A 923 -3.89 -20.52 11.96
CA LEU A 923 -3.98 -21.89 11.50
C LEU A 923 -5.18 -22.12 10.56
N TYR A 924 -6.30 -21.45 10.82
CA TYR A 924 -7.44 -21.43 9.90
C TYR A 924 -7.05 -20.89 8.53
N ALA A 925 -6.34 -19.77 8.54
CA ALA A 925 -5.81 -19.18 7.32
C ALA A 925 -4.86 -20.16 6.60
N ILE A 926 -3.88 -20.74 7.27
CA ILE A 926 -2.92 -21.69 6.67
C ILE A 926 -3.62 -22.93 6.14
N ALA A 927 -4.60 -23.52 6.88
CA ALA A 927 -5.34 -24.72 6.47
C ALA A 927 -6.10 -24.54 5.15
N ASN A 928 -6.51 -23.31 4.84
CA ASN A 928 -7.25 -22.95 3.64
C ASN A 928 -6.36 -22.24 2.59
N SER A 929 -5.03 -22.47 2.63
CA SER A 929 -4.08 -21.84 1.71
C SER A 929 -3.35 -22.83 0.80
N CYS A 930 -2.70 -22.29 -0.23
CA CYS A 930 -1.78 -23.04 -1.09
C CYS A 930 -0.54 -23.56 -0.33
N GLY A 931 -0.25 -23.02 0.88
CA GLY A 931 0.74 -23.59 1.79
C GLY A 931 0.48 -25.04 2.22
N MET A 932 -0.75 -25.52 2.02
CA MET A 932 -1.12 -26.93 2.23
C MET A 932 -0.85 -27.83 1.02
N ASN A 933 -0.45 -27.32 -0.13
CA ASN A 933 -0.05 -28.16 -1.26
C ASN A 933 1.09 -29.10 -0.84
N GLY A 934 0.97 -30.39 -1.18
CA GLY A 934 1.89 -31.44 -0.76
C GLY A 934 1.65 -32.02 0.65
N VAL A 935 0.72 -31.46 1.42
CA VAL A 935 0.39 -31.95 2.79
C VAL A 935 -0.75 -32.95 2.71
N GLY A 936 -0.46 -34.22 2.97
CA GLY A 936 -1.45 -35.32 3.08
C GLY A 936 -1.50 -35.87 4.50
N ALA A 937 -2.30 -36.91 4.68
CA ALA A 937 -2.56 -37.55 5.99
C ALA A 937 -1.27 -38.05 6.69
N ASP A 938 -0.30 -38.57 5.93
CA ASP A 938 0.96 -39.14 6.44
C ASP A 938 2.13 -38.11 6.44
N THR A 939 1.88 -36.89 5.96
CA THR A 939 2.89 -35.83 5.93
C THR A 939 3.21 -35.37 7.36
N THR A 940 4.48 -35.10 7.61
CA THR A 940 4.96 -34.55 8.86
C THR A 940 5.91 -33.40 8.61
N ILE A 941 5.94 -32.45 9.56
CA ILE A 941 6.81 -31.27 9.48
C ILE A 941 8.13 -31.53 10.18
N LYS A 942 9.24 -31.34 9.47
CA LYS A 942 10.57 -31.33 10.05
C LYS A 942 11.09 -29.89 10.12
N VAL A 943 11.28 -29.40 11.34
CA VAL A 943 11.90 -28.09 11.55
C VAL A 943 13.40 -28.19 11.25
N THR A 944 13.90 -27.34 10.37
CA THR A 944 15.30 -27.24 9.96
C THR A 944 15.84 -25.84 10.24
N ARG A 945 16.98 -25.51 9.69
CA ARG A 945 17.54 -24.14 9.76
C ARG A 945 18.01 -23.69 8.40
N PRO A 946 17.92 -22.40 8.08
CA PRO A 946 18.45 -21.86 6.83
C PRO A 946 19.90 -22.25 6.61
N THR A 947 20.26 -22.53 5.36
CA THR A 947 21.61 -23.00 5.00
C THR A 947 22.71 -22.05 5.48
N VAL A 948 22.49 -20.74 5.39
CA VAL A 948 23.46 -19.73 5.85
C VAL A 948 23.72 -19.82 7.36
N VAL A 949 22.68 -20.08 8.15
CA VAL A 949 22.79 -20.24 9.63
C VAL A 949 23.54 -21.53 9.94
N THR A 950 23.16 -22.64 9.30
CA THR A 950 23.84 -23.94 9.42
C THR A 950 25.32 -23.84 9.06
N MET A 951 25.67 -23.16 7.96
CA MET A 951 27.06 -22.92 7.54
C MET A 951 27.82 -22.08 8.57
N SER A 952 27.19 -21.07 9.18
CA SER A 952 27.81 -20.26 10.24
C SER A 952 28.20 -21.10 11.46
N ILE A 953 27.32 -22.05 11.85
CA ILE A 953 27.59 -23.00 12.96
C ILE A 953 28.75 -23.91 12.61
N ILE A 954 28.76 -24.49 11.39
CA ILE A 954 29.84 -25.37 10.91
C ILE A 954 31.16 -24.63 10.93
N ILE A 955 31.20 -23.40 10.43
CA ILE A 955 32.38 -22.55 10.42
C ILE A 955 32.87 -22.29 11.85
N ALA A 956 32.02 -21.90 12.77
CA ALA A 956 32.35 -21.64 14.16
C ALA A 956 32.93 -22.91 14.84
N CYS A 957 32.30 -24.06 14.63
CA CYS A 957 32.75 -25.34 15.15
C CYS A 957 34.12 -25.76 14.55
N ALA A 958 34.30 -25.62 13.25
CA ALA A 958 35.55 -25.98 12.55
C ALA A 958 36.73 -25.13 13.05
N PHE A 959 36.56 -23.80 13.14
CA PHE A 959 37.61 -22.92 13.64
C PHE A 959 37.89 -23.13 15.11
N THR A 960 36.88 -23.43 15.93
CA THR A 960 37.09 -23.84 17.34
C THR A 960 37.89 -25.11 17.45
N PHE A 961 37.58 -26.15 16.65
CA PHE A 961 38.34 -27.41 16.60
C PHE A 961 39.81 -27.16 16.20
N PHE A 962 40.05 -26.40 15.13
CA PHE A 962 41.42 -26.09 14.70
C PHE A 962 42.17 -25.21 15.69
N CYS A 963 41.52 -24.31 16.40
CA CYS A 963 42.11 -23.53 17.49
C CYS A 963 42.59 -24.45 18.62
N LEU A 964 41.69 -25.33 19.11
CA LEU A 964 42.03 -26.30 20.17
C LEU A 964 43.17 -27.25 19.72
N LEU A 965 43.09 -27.78 18.50
CA LEU A 965 44.17 -28.60 17.94
C LEU A 965 45.50 -27.83 17.88
N GLY A 966 45.47 -26.59 17.44
CA GLY A 966 46.62 -25.69 17.41
C GLY A 966 47.24 -25.47 18.81
N ILE A 967 46.39 -25.27 19.81
CA ILE A 967 46.82 -25.12 21.22
C ILE A 967 47.50 -26.42 21.71
N VAL A 968 46.85 -27.57 21.54
CA VAL A 968 47.38 -28.87 21.94
C VAL A 968 48.72 -29.14 21.25
N MET A 969 48.78 -28.95 19.95
CA MET A 969 49.99 -29.17 19.16
C MET A 969 51.11 -28.17 19.50
N TRP A 970 50.75 -26.93 19.88
CA TRP A 970 51.69 -25.94 20.42
C TRP A 970 52.28 -26.38 21.76
N ILE A 971 51.48 -26.92 22.66
CA ILE A 971 51.94 -27.47 23.95
C ILE A 971 52.91 -28.67 23.67
N ILE A 972 52.47 -29.63 22.86
CA ILE A 972 53.30 -30.82 22.50
C ILE A 972 54.59 -30.36 21.81
N GLY A 973 54.52 -29.43 20.89
CA GLY A 973 55.65 -28.83 20.20
C GLY A 973 56.60 -28.15 21.19
N GLY A 974 56.02 -27.45 22.19
CA GLY A 974 56.79 -26.84 23.29
C GLY A 974 57.56 -27.85 24.13
N ILE A 975 56.91 -28.97 24.46
CA ILE A 975 57.55 -30.10 25.21
C ILE A 975 58.67 -30.72 24.37
N LYS A 976 58.40 -31.04 23.07
CA LYS A 976 59.38 -31.58 22.14
C LYS A 976 60.57 -30.63 21.96
N PHE A 977 60.29 -29.32 21.75
CA PHE A 977 61.32 -28.30 21.62
C PHE A 977 62.25 -28.20 22.82
N ARG A 978 61.71 -28.26 24.05
CA ARG A 978 62.50 -28.19 25.32
C ARG A 978 63.43 -29.41 25.48
N LYS A 979 63.20 -30.53 24.81
CA LYS A 979 64.00 -31.72 24.82
C LYS A 979 65.16 -31.67 23.80
N THR A 980 65.17 -30.71 22.87
CA THR A 980 66.22 -30.62 21.79
C THR A 980 67.54 -30.11 22.35
N GLU A 981 68.62 -30.56 21.70
CA GLU A 981 69.99 -30.15 22.10
C GLU A 981 70.20 -28.63 21.89
N GLU A 982 69.59 -28.04 20.84
CA GLU A 982 69.68 -26.60 20.55
C GLU A 982 68.99 -25.74 21.61
N TYR A 983 67.90 -26.21 22.17
CA TYR A 983 67.22 -25.53 23.31
C TYR A 983 68.13 -25.59 24.59
N LYS A 984 68.68 -26.74 24.93
CA LYS A 984 69.56 -26.94 26.10
C LYS A 984 70.80 -26.08 25.94
N ALA A 985 71.50 -26.20 24.83
CA ALA A 985 72.77 -25.46 24.52
C ALA A 985 72.54 -23.92 24.65
N TYR A 986 71.46 -23.43 24.04
CA TYR A 986 71.13 -21.98 24.11
C TYR A 986 70.76 -21.53 25.50
N LYS A 987 70.07 -22.34 26.29
CA LYS A 987 69.69 -22.06 27.70
C LYS A 987 70.94 -22.06 28.59
N ASP A 988 71.86 -23.02 28.44
CA ASP A 988 73.09 -23.13 29.21
C ASP A 988 74.07 -21.98 28.88
N PHE A 989 74.15 -21.61 27.61
CA PHE A 989 74.92 -20.44 27.18
C PHE A 989 74.31 -19.14 27.79
N LYS A 990 72.96 -18.99 27.90
CA LYS A 990 72.33 -17.84 28.56
C LYS A 990 72.62 -17.83 30.06
N LYS A 991 72.68 -18.99 30.72
CA LYS A 991 73.03 -19.10 32.15
C LYS A 991 74.53 -18.69 32.38
N SER A 992 75.45 -19.15 31.54
CA SER A 992 76.84 -18.77 31.64
C SER A 992 77.07 -17.26 31.45
N LEU A 993 76.36 -16.65 30.50
CA LEU A 993 76.36 -15.20 30.27
C LEU A 993 75.79 -14.38 31.45
N LYS A 994 74.80 -14.92 32.17
CA LYS A 994 74.29 -14.26 33.39
C LYS A 994 75.25 -14.42 34.56
N ALA A 995 75.95 -15.56 34.67
CA ALA A 995 76.97 -15.80 35.69
C ALA A 995 78.20 -14.89 35.52
N SER A 996 78.68 -14.74 34.22
CA SER A 996 79.76 -13.86 33.92
C SER A 996 79.50 -12.34 34.01
N LYS A 997 78.20 -11.95 34.11
CA LYS A 997 77.80 -10.56 34.38
C LYS A 997 77.60 -10.27 35.87
N LYS A 998 77.54 -11.33 36.73
CA LYS A 998 77.45 -11.21 38.20
C LYS A 998 78.82 -11.39 38.90
N ALA A 999 79.79 -11.95 38.20
CA ALA A 999 81.22 -11.94 38.58
C ALA A 999 81.86 -10.65 37.94
#